data_5741c83d5b34064f5d333a11465b65a2
#
_entry.id   5741c83d5b34064f5d333a11465b65a2
#
_cell.length_a   1.000
_cell.length_b   1.000
_cell.length_c   1.000
_cell.angle_alpha   90.00
_cell.angle_beta   90.00
_cell.angle_gamma   90.00
#
_symmetry.space_group_name_H-M   'P 1'
#
loop_
_entity.id
_entity.type
_entity.pdbx_description
1 polymer ?
#
loop_
_entity_poly.entity_id
_entity_poly.type
_entity_poly.pdbx_seq_one_letter_code
_entity_poly.pdbx_strand_id
1 'polypeptide(L)'
;MTPKRLRYAAVPLLVVSAAAAELTWPVFTKQHLEKFYWSEGAAFGDLNRDGKPDAVCGPYWWEGPDFTKRHELYAPTATFKRKEADGVETVWPGFEGGYGRKNAYATDNFFAFVHDFDGDGWNDVLTYGLPHTPAYLYVNPAGREERWVRHTVLDEVDNESPTFVDLTGDGRPEIVCVHGGNFGYATPDPKNPGAKWRFTPITAGGTWPRYTHGLGVGDLNGDGRPDVLCKDGWFEQPASLAGDPAWRFHQHFFAPAAAQMFAYDVNGDGRADVVTALAAHGFGLAWYEQLAEREAGGEMRFKEHVFMNHEPRENRYGVVFSEIHAVELVDVDGDGLKDIVTGKCFWAHGPTGAPDGQAPAVLYWFKLVRGADGTVDWVPHLIDADSGVGRQVGLGDVNGDGRPDIIIGNKKGAFVFVNEARRVSQAEWERAQPPVLFPDAEKQARSARAVVVHTARAADGAKVAAAGAPAVNPPRVEGGSLPVGRDGQALNLDFETGDLRDWTASGAAFARQPVFGDAVWARRAPMTSGHVGRHWVGTFENGRGDGATGTLTSAVFRVTQPWAAFLWAAGAYETTRVELADAAGRQVLISVSGRDTRRLAGGTGSTETMVPVILNLTSLLGREVLVRVVDEQAGGAWGHVNFDDFKVYAKRPAAAGAVEVTAGR
;
A
#
# COMPACT_ATOMS: atom_id res chain seq x y z
N MET A 1 15.15 -43.38 82.14
CA MET A 1 14.43 -42.69 81.05
C MET A 1 15.26 -41.51 80.67
N THR A 2 15.97 -41.58 79.53
CA THR A 2 16.86 -40.58 79.02
C THR A 2 16.16 -39.84 77.84
N PRO A 3 16.16 -38.51 77.78
CA PRO A 3 15.49 -37.79 76.67
C PRO A 3 16.28 -37.84 75.41
N LYS A 4 15.64 -38.23 74.29
CA LYS A 4 16.17 -38.19 72.95
C LYS A 4 16.25 -36.71 72.48
N ARG A 5 17.47 -36.27 72.14
CA ARG A 5 17.70 -34.97 71.46
C ARG A 5 17.34 -35.11 70.01
N LEU A 6 16.37 -34.32 69.51
CA LEU A 6 16.10 -34.12 68.11
C LEU A 6 17.24 -33.26 67.48
N ARG A 7 17.90 -33.78 66.47
CA ARG A 7 18.82 -33.01 65.63
C ARG A 7 18.04 -32.42 64.45
N TYR A 8 17.90 -31.12 64.42
CA TYR A 8 17.43 -30.42 63.20
C TYR A 8 18.56 -30.36 62.19
N ALA A 9 18.35 -30.97 60.99
CA ALA A 9 19.21 -30.80 59.86
C ALA A 9 18.88 -29.42 59.21
N ALA A 10 19.85 -28.53 59.13
CA ALA A 10 19.75 -27.30 58.39
C ALA A 10 19.79 -27.64 56.88
N VAL A 11 18.71 -27.33 56.15
CA VAL A 11 18.66 -27.37 54.69
C VAL A 11 19.32 -26.07 54.20
N PRO A 12 20.38 -26.13 53.37
CA PRO A 12 20.94 -24.91 52.80
C PRO A 12 19.93 -24.33 51.79
N LEU A 13 19.51 -23.09 52.02
CA LEU A 13 18.79 -22.30 51.04
C LEU A 13 19.76 -22.02 49.87
N LEU A 14 19.58 -22.69 48.75
CA LEU A 14 20.20 -22.28 47.47
C LEU A 14 19.54 -20.96 47.08
N VAL A 15 20.23 -19.86 47.27
CA VAL A 15 19.90 -18.58 46.62
C VAL A 15 20.34 -18.73 45.17
N VAL A 16 19.43 -19.13 44.32
CA VAL A 16 19.59 -18.97 42.87
C VAL A 16 19.48 -17.46 42.60
N SER A 17 20.61 -16.79 42.49
CA SER A 17 20.62 -15.43 41.90
C SER A 17 20.10 -15.58 40.49
N ALA A 18 18.88 -15.12 40.20
CA ALA A 18 18.48 -14.87 38.85
C ALA A 18 19.49 -13.87 38.28
N ALA A 19 20.37 -14.34 37.38
CA ALA A 19 21.17 -13.43 36.60
C ALA A 19 20.16 -12.49 35.91
N ALA A 20 20.30 -11.18 36.14
CA ALA A 20 19.52 -10.20 35.41
C ALA A 20 19.76 -10.49 33.92
N ALA A 21 18.68 -10.67 33.15
CA ALA A 21 18.82 -10.88 31.71
C ALA A 21 19.67 -9.73 31.14
N GLU A 22 20.74 -10.09 30.46
CA GLU A 22 21.59 -9.09 29.82
C GLU A 22 20.77 -8.44 28.73
N LEU A 23 20.50 -7.13 28.86
CA LEU A 23 19.82 -6.34 27.84
C LEU A 23 20.79 -6.07 26.72
N THR A 24 20.36 -6.29 25.49
CA THR A 24 21.09 -5.91 24.27
C THR A 24 20.32 -4.82 23.54
N TRP A 25 21.06 -3.94 22.87
CA TRP A 25 20.50 -2.87 22.07
C TRP A 25 21.14 -2.84 20.69
N PRO A 26 20.35 -2.82 19.59
CA PRO A 26 20.85 -2.64 18.24
C PRO A 26 21.56 -1.31 18.08
N VAL A 27 22.78 -1.32 17.58
CA VAL A 27 23.55 -0.14 17.20
C VAL A 27 24.00 -0.30 15.77
N PHE A 28 23.57 0.59 14.90
CA PHE A 28 23.87 0.49 13.48
C PHE A 28 25.09 1.33 13.10
N THR A 29 26.09 0.69 12.51
CA THR A 29 27.26 1.35 11.93
C THR A 29 27.03 1.55 10.43
N LYS A 30 26.91 2.83 10.01
CA LYS A 30 26.65 3.22 8.61
C LYS A 30 27.91 3.19 7.77
N GLN A 31 27.85 2.54 6.62
CA GLN A 31 28.86 2.62 5.56
C GLN A 31 28.19 3.15 4.27
N HIS A 32 28.77 4.18 3.64
CA HIS A 32 28.30 4.75 2.38
C HIS A 32 29.15 4.19 1.24
N LEU A 33 28.67 3.15 0.55
CA LEU A 33 29.43 2.41 -0.45
C LEU A 33 29.55 3.15 -1.78
N GLU A 34 28.48 3.81 -2.20
CA GLU A 34 28.40 4.54 -3.48
C GLU A 34 27.55 5.80 -3.31
N LYS A 35 28.01 6.93 -3.81
CA LYS A 35 27.32 8.23 -3.71
C LYS A 35 26.43 8.55 -4.92
N PHE A 36 26.61 7.82 -6.02
CA PHE A 36 25.82 8.03 -7.24
C PHE A 36 24.62 7.09 -7.27
N TYR A 37 23.55 7.56 -7.88
CA TYR A 37 22.34 6.79 -8.01
C TYR A 37 22.44 5.79 -9.17
N TRP A 38 22.44 4.50 -8.84
CA TRP A 38 22.46 3.40 -9.79
C TRP A 38 21.25 2.48 -9.68
N SER A 39 20.65 2.38 -8.49
CA SER A 39 19.63 1.39 -8.18
C SER A 39 18.77 1.85 -7.02
N GLU A 40 17.52 1.40 -6.96
CA GLU A 40 16.65 1.47 -5.78
C GLU A 40 16.55 0.12 -5.06
N GLY A 41 17.04 -0.95 -5.68
CA GLY A 41 17.19 -2.28 -5.10
C GLY A 41 18.63 -2.55 -4.70
N ALA A 42 18.79 -3.31 -3.62
CA ALA A 42 20.08 -3.81 -3.15
C ALA A 42 19.90 -5.09 -2.35
N ALA A 43 20.90 -5.97 -2.35
CA ALA A 43 20.83 -7.24 -1.64
C ALA A 43 22.19 -7.65 -1.07
N PHE A 44 22.17 -8.61 -0.14
CA PHE A 44 23.34 -9.34 0.33
C PHE A 44 23.36 -10.75 -0.22
N GLY A 45 24.57 -11.29 -0.40
CA GLY A 45 24.80 -12.70 -0.68
C GLY A 45 26.28 -12.98 -0.90
N ASP A 46 26.73 -14.21 -0.66
CA ASP A 46 28.11 -14.64 -0.88
C ASP A 46 28.35 -14.84 -2.39
N LEU A 47 28.91 -13.83 -3.05
CA LEU A 47 29.13 -13.81 -4.51
C LEU A 47 30.50 -14.35 -4.92
N ASN A 48 31.45 -14.43 -3.96
CA ASN A 48 32.82 -14.87 -4.17
C ASN A 48 33.14 -16.25 -3.55
N ARG A 49 32.16 -16.87 -2.87
CA ARG A 49 32.27 -18.15 -2.15
C ARG A 49 33.30 -18.16 -1.03
N ASP A 50 33.46 -17.05 -0.33
CA ASP A 50 34.35 -16.98 0.83
C ASP A 50 33.61 -17.22 2.17
N GLY A 51 32.30 -17.47 2.11
CA GLY A 51 31.43 -17.75 3.24
C GLY A 51 30.93 -16.49 3.96
N LYS A 52 31.12 -15.31 3.38
CA LYS A 52 30.66 -14.03 3.93
C LYS A 52 29.71 -13.34 2.92
N PRO A 53 28.62 -12.72 3.38
CA PRO A 53 27.77 -11.98 2.47
C PRO A 53 28.46 -10.76 1.89
N ASP A 54 28.42 -10.63 0.58
CA ASP A 54 28.80 -9.44 -0.18
C ASP A 54 27.59 -8.54 -0.37
N ALA A 55 27.82 -7.25 -0.67
CA ALA A 55 26.78 -6.28 -0.97
C ALA A 55 26.64 -6.09 -2.49
N VAL A 56 25.43 -6.10 -3.04
CA VAL A 56 25.16 -5.76 -4.45
C VAL A 56 24.17 -4.62 -4.56
N CYS A 57 24.50 -3.61 -5.38
CA CYS A 57 23.62 -2.49 -5.68
C CYS A 57 23.93 -1.89 -7.08
N GLY A 58 22.99 -1.97 -7.99
CA GLY A 58 23.16 -1.53 -9.37
C GLY A 58 24.25 -2.30 -10.11
N PRO A 59 25.19 -1.59 -10.77
CA PRO A 59 26.26 -2.22 -11.56
C PRO A 59 27.41 -2.75 -10.73
N TYR A 60 27.37 -2.62 -9.40
CA TYR A 60 28.48 -2.94 -8.53
C TYR A 60 28.12 -3.96 -7.46
N TRP A 61 29.15 -4.71 -7.03
CA TRP A 61 29.11 -5.45 -5.80
C TRP A 61 30.42 -5.23 -5.00
N TRP A 62 30.36 -5.39 -3.69
CA TRP A 62 31.48 -5.18 -2.77
C TRP A 62 31.67 -6.40 -1.89
N GLU A 63 32.94 -6.84 -1.78
CA GLU A 63 33.29 -7.97 -0.92
C GLU A 63 33.02 -7.65 0.55
N GLY A 64 32.30 -8.53 1.23
CA GLY A 64 32.01 -8.41 2.65
C GLY A 64 33.14 -8.93 3.54
N PRO A 65 33.15 -8.62 4.83
CA PRO A 65 32.18 -7.78 5.57
C PRO A 65 32.59 -6.30 5.62
N ASP A 66 33.76 -5.90 5.11
CA ASP A 66 34.27 -4.54 5.20
C ASP A 66 33.93 -3.67 3.99
N PHE A 67 33.47 -4.28 2.90
CA PHE A 67 33.01 -3.64 1.66
C PHE A 67 34.02 -2.67 1.03
N THR A 68 35.29 -2.92 1.23
CA THR A 68 36.37 -2.04 0.73
C THR A 68 36.75 -2.33 -0.72
N LYS A 69 36.56 -3.57 -1.19
CA LYS A 69 36.85 -3.98 -2.55
C LYS A 69 35.59 -4.08 -3.39
N ARG A 70 35.54 -3.24 -4.44
CA ARG A 70 34.40 -3.13 -5.37
C ARG A 70 34.69 -3.81 -6.70
N HIS A 71 33.68 -4.47 -7.25
CA HIS A 71 33.66 -5.13 -8.55
C HIS A 71 32.52 -4.61 -9.42
N GLU A 72 32.61 -4.84 -10.74
CA GLU A 72 31.55 -4.53 -11.68
C GLU A 72 30.74 -5.80 -12.02
N LEU A 73 29.44 -5.77 -11.72
CA LEU A 73 28.48 -6.76 -12.20
C LEU A 73 28.27 -6.60 -13.71
N TYR A 74 28.02 -5.36 -14.15
CA TYR A 74 27.90 -4.96 -15.55
C TYR A 74 28.48 -3.55 -15.78
N ALA A 75 28.59 -3.14 -17.04
CA ALA A 75 29.19 -1.85 -17.38
C ALA A 75 28.37 -0.66 -16.85
N PRO A 76 28.92 0.21 -16.00
CA PRO A 76 28.25 1.38 -15.44
C PRO A 76 28.24 2.54 -16.46
N THR A 77 27.45 2.45 -17.53
CA THR A 77 27.47 3.38 -18.66
C THR A 77 26.48 4.53 -18.58
N ALA A 78 25.50 4.47 -17.65
CA ALA A 78 24.53 5.55 -17.49
C ALA A 78 25.23 6.83 -17.00
N THR A 79 24.89 7.96 -17.62
CA THR A 79 25.37 9.28 -17.23
C THR A 79 24.27 10.32 -17.44
N PHE A 80 24.35 11.43 -16.69
CA PHE A 80 23.48 12.58 -16.87
C PHE A 80 24.28 13.88 -16.75
N LYS A 81 23.74 14.97 -17.32
CA LYS A 81 24.32 16.30 -17.23
C LYS A 81 23.66 17.09 -16.10
N ARG A 82 24.46 17.69 -15.26
CA ARG A 82 24.01 18.55 -14.17
C ARG A 82 24.65 19.93 -14.29
N LYS A 83 23.83 20.96 -14.14
CA LYS A 83 24.30 22.34 -14.04
C LYS A 83 24.64 22.65 -12.59
N GLU A 84 25.91 22.96 -12.34
CA GLU A 84 26.42 23.29 -11.00
C GLU A 84 26.03 24.73 -10.60
N ALA A 85 26.29 25.08 -9.32
CA ALA A 85 25.92 26.39 -8.78
C ALA A 85 26.61 27.57 -9.48
N ASP A 86 27.78 27.35 -10.04
CA ASP A 86 28.56 28.34 -10.82
C ASP A 86 28.08 28.44 -12.29
N GLY A 87 27.07 27.66 -12.68
CA GLY A 87 26.53 27.64 -14.03
C GLY A 87 27.22 26.69 -15.00
N VAL A 88 28.30 26.03 -14.59
CA VAL A 88 29.03 25.04 -15.42
C VAL A 88 28.23 23.74 -15.51
N GLU A 89 28.13 23.17 -16.70
CA GLU A 89 27.53 21.87 -16.92
C GLU A 89 28.58 20.76 -16.75
N THR A 90 28.36 19.83 -15.82
CA THR A 90 29.21 18.67 -15.58
C THR A 90 28.48 17.37 -15.92
N VAL A 91 29.22 16.33 -16.35
CA VAL A 91 28.70 14.99 -16.61
C VAL A 91 28.90 14.13 -15.36
N TRP A 92 27.81 13.61 -14.84
CA TRP A 92 27.80 12.78 -13.65
C TRP A 92 27.49 11.33 -14.01
N PRO A 93 28.12 10.33 -13.35
CA PRO A 93 27.77 8.93 -13.53
C PRO A 93 26.43 8.59 -12.87
N GLY A 94 25.76 7.55 -13.38
CA GLY A 94 24.50 7.05 -12.85
C GLY A 94 23.26 7.72 -13.47
N PHE A 95 22.15 7.59 -12.74
CA PHE A 95 20.86 8.17 -13.11
C PHE A 95 20.66 9.52 -12.40
N GLU A 96 19.89 10.41 -13.04
CA GLU A 96 19.64 11.75 -12.49
C GLU A 96 18.73 11.73 -11.24
N GLY A 97 17.93 10.68 -11.09
CA GLY A 97 17.01 10.53 -9.96
C GLY A 97 15.91 11.57 -9.96
N GLY A 98 15.56 12.07 -8.79
CA GLY A 98 14.50 13.05 -8.63
C GLY A 98 14.79 14.45 -9.18
N TYR A 99 16.00 14.70 -9.69
CA TYR A 99 16.40 16.01 -10.20
C TYR A 99 15.97 16.27 -11.64
N GLY A 100 15.58 15.24 -12.42
CA GLY A 100 15.19 15.39 -13.80
C GLY A 100 14.09 14.45 -14.28
N ARG A 101 13.66 14.64 -15.53
CA ARG A 101 12.63 13.81 -16.18
C ARG A 101 13.22 12.73 -17.09
N LYS A 102 14.42 12.96 -17.60
CA LYS A 102 15.16 12.03 -18.44
C LYS A 102 16.22 11.35 -17.59
N ASN A 103 16.32 10.04 -17.66
CA ASN A 103 17.19 9.24 -16.79
C ASN A 103 16.89 9.41 -15.27
N ALA A 104 15.62 9.65 -14.93
CA ALA A 104 15.21 9.89 -13.55
C ALA A 104 15.21 8.63 -12.69
N TYR A 105 15.20 7.45 -13.29
CA TYR A 105 15.14 6.16 -12.60
C TYR A 105 16.11 5.16 -13.22
N ALA A 106 16.63 4.26 -12.39
CA ALA A 106 17.19 3.00 -12.81
C ALA A 106 16.03 2.14 -13.36
N THR A 107 16.04 1.88 -14.66
CA THR A 107 14.91 1.20 -15.32
C THR A 107 14.96 -0.32 -15.16
N ASP A 108 16.09 -0.86 -14.76
CA ASP A 108 16.36 -2.31 -14.70
C ASP A 108 16.77 -2.82 -13.30
N ASN A 109 16.70 -1.98 -12.28
CA ASN A 109 17.11 -2.36 -10.93
C ASN A 109 16.37 -1.57 -9.83
N PHE A 110 15.07 -1.89 -9.63
CA PHE A 110 14.31 -1.49 -8.44
C PHE A 110 14.43 -2.52 -7.32
N PHE A 111 14.67 -3.78 -7.68
CA PHE A 111 14.83 -4.90 -6.78
C PHE A 111 16.04 -5.73 -7.19
N ALA A 112 16.78 -6.22 -6.23
CA ALA A 112 17.89 -7.14 -6.42
C ALA A 112 17.75 -8.32 -5.46
N PHE A 113 18.03 -9.53 -5.95
CA PHE A 113 18.01 -10.78 -5.19
C PHE A 113 19.21 -11.62 -5.55
N VAL A 114 19.73 -12.33 -4.57
CA VAL A 114 20.90 -13.20 -4.70
C VAL A 114 20.49 -14.63 -4.43
N HIS A 115 20.80 -15.55 -5.35
CA HIS A 115 20.51 -16.97 -5.24
C HIS A 115 21.34 -17.76 -6.25
N ASP A 116 21.70 -19.00 -5.95
CA ASP A 116 22.34 -19.94 -6.89
C ASP A 116 21.26 -20.55 -7.80
N PHE A 117 21.02 -19.92 -8.97
CA PHE A 117 19.93 -20.32 -9.87
C PHE A 117 20.27 -21.54 -10.73
N ASP A 118 21.53 -21.79 -11.03
CA ASP A 118 21.96 -22.90 -11.88
C ASP A 118 22.53 -24.10 -11.11
N GLY A 119 22.66 -23.94 -9.79
CA GLY A 119 23.11 -25.00 -8.90
C GLY A 119 24.61 -25.29 -8.99
N ASP A 120 25.41 -24.35 -9.49
CA ASP A 120 26.86 -24.51 -9.62
C ASP A 120 27.62 -24.15 -8.33
N GLY A 121 26.90 -23.62 -7.34
CA GLY A 121 27.40 -23.24 -6.03
C GLY A 121 27.93 -21.82 -5.98
N TRP A 122 27.77 -21.00 -7.03
CA TRP A 122 28.03 -19.58 -7.04
C TRP A 122 26.72 -18.84 -7.09
N ASN A 123 26.53 -17.89 -6.21
CA ASN A 123 25.30 -17.08 -6.23
C ASN A 123 25.26 -16.14 -7.44
N ASP A 124 24.13 -16.09 -8.10
CA ASP A 124 23.78 -15.20 -9.19
C ASP A 124 23.01 -13.98 -8.66
N VAL A 125 22.78 -12.99 -9.52
CA VAL A 125 21.99 -11.80 -9.18
C VAL A 125 20.79 -11.67 -10.12
N LEU A 126 19.59 -11.70 -9.55
CA LEU A 126 18.33 -11.40 -10.23
C LEU A 126 17.96 -9.94 -9.98
N THR A 127 17.59 -9.19 -11.03
CA THR A 127 17.09 -7.82 -10.90
C THR A 127 15.82 -7.62 -11.70
N TYR A 128 14.94 -6.74 -11.21
CA TYR A 128 13.85 -6.16 -11.98
C TYR A 128 13.60 -4.71 -11.58
N GLY A 129 13.12 -3.93 -12.51
CA GLY A 129 13.17 -2.49 -12.39
C GLY A 129 11.81 -1.81 -12.41
N LEU A 130 11.77 -0.68 -13.11
CA LEU A 130 10.54 0.10 -13.28
C LEU A 130 9.43 -0.80 -13.85
N PRO A 131 8.20 -0.73 -13.33
CA PRO A 131 7.08 -1.52 -13.86
C PRO A 131 6.96 -1.49 -15.37
N HIS A 132 6.73 -2.67 -15.97
CA HIS A 132 6.76 -2.94 -17.42
C HIS A 132 8.17 -3.02 -18.02
N THR A 133 9.18 -3.28 -17.22
CA THR A 133 10.52 -3.63 -17.70
C THR A 133 10.83 -5.09 -17.41
N PRO A 134 11.77 -5.69 -18.15
CA PRO A 134 12.13 -7.09 -17.95
C PRO A 134 12.77 -7.39 -16.58
N ALA A 135 12.64 -8.65 -16.14
CA ALA A 135 13.54 -9.21 -15.14
C ALA A 135 14.81 -9.77 -15.81
N TYR A 136 15.95 -9.48 -15.18
CA TYR A 136 17.26 -9.91 -15.65
C TYR A 136 17.96 -10.78 -14.63
N LEU A 137 18.51 -11.90 -15.10
CA LEU A 137 19.42 -12.74 -14.34
C LEU A 137 20.86 -12.49 -14.83
N TYR A 138 21.73 -12.14 -13.90
CA TYR A 138 23.17 -12.05 -14.12
C TYR A 138 23.82 -13.30 -13.54
N VAL A 139 24.37 -14.13 -14.44
CA VAL A 139 25.02 -15.39 -14.04
C VAL A 139 26.45 -15.11 -13.61
N ASN A 140 26.80 -15.63 -12.44
CA ASN A 140 28.11 -15.47 -11.83
C ASN A 140 29.19 -16.14 -12.69
N PRO A 141 30.29 -15.47 -13.01
CA PRO A 141 31.36 -16.07 -13.80
C PRO A 141 32.22 -17.09 -13.03
N ALA A 142 31.75 -17.61 -11.88
CA ALA A 142 32.44 -18.60 -11.05
C ALA A 142 33.86 -18.15 -10.64
N GLY A 143 33.95 -16.93 -10.08
CA GLY A 143 35.18 -16.35 -9.57
C GLY A 143 36.15 -15.78 -10.61
N ARG A 144 35.77 -15.78 -11.90
CA ARG A 144 36.57 -15.10 -12.94
C ARG A 144 36.38 -13.58 -12.86
N GLU A 145 37.46 -12.81 -13.06
CA GLU A 145 37.40 -11.33 -13.10
C GLU A 145 36.85 -10.85 -14.45
N GLU A 146 35.54 -11.09 -14.68
CA GLU A 146 34.82 -10.63 -15.87
C GLU A 146 33.43 -10.13 -15.52
N ARG A 147 32.82 -9.31 -16.37
CA ARG A 147 31.44 -8.89 -16.21
C ARG A 147 30.48 -10.06 -16.42
N TRP A 148 29.42 -10.08 -15.65
CA TRP A 148 28.49 -11.18 -15.63
C TRP A 148 27.59 -11.22 -16.87
N VAL A 149 27.24 -12.41 -17.31
CA VAL A 149 26.37 -12.60 -18.46
C VAL A 149 24.93 -12.33 -18.05
N ARG A 150 24.30 -11.39 -18.72
CA ARG A 150 22.91 -10.99 -18.48
C ARG A 150 21.94 -11.78 -19.35
N HIS A 151 20.93 -12.37 -18.73
CA HIS A 151 19.81 -13.04 -19.39
C HIS A 151 18.52 -12.31 -19.10
N THR A 152 17.61 -12.20 -20.10
CA THR A 152 16.24 -11.72 -19.87
C THR A 152 15.36 -12.92 -19.54
N VAL A 153 14.98 -13.06 -18.27
CA VAL A 153 14.25 -14.24 -17.79
C VAL A 153 12.72 -14.06 -17.75
N LEU A 154 12.24 -12.83 -17.63
CA LEU A 154 10.82 -12.50 -17.78
C LEU A 154 10.72 -11.21 -18.60
N ASP A 155 9.71 -11.11 -19.47
CA ASP A 155 9.62 -9.95 -20.41
C ASP A 155 9.17 -8.67 -19.72
N GLU A 156 8.37 -8.79 -18.68
CA GLU A 156 7.91 -7.64 -17.90
C GLU A 156 7.54 -8.04 -16.46
N VAL A 157 7.78 -7.14 -15.52
CA VAL A 157 7.26 -7.14 -14.15
C VAL A 157 6.47 -5.84 -14.01
N ASP A 158 5.16 -5.91 -13.73
CA ASP A 158 4.25 -4.77 -13.88
C ASP A 158 3.91 -4.04 -12.59
N ASN A 159 4.15 -4.64 -11.42
CA ASN A 159 3.82 -4.04 -10.13
C ASN A 159 5.02 -3.42 -9.42
N GLU A 160 4.76 -2.56 -8.44
CA GLU A 160 5.81 -1.83 -7.69
C GLU A 160 6.26 -2.53 -6.39
N SER A 161 5.71 -3.69 -6.06
CA SER A 161 6.08 -4.48 -4.88
C SER A 161 6.22 -5.97 -5.21
N PRO A 162 6.89 -6.35 -6.31
CA PRO A 162 7.11 -7.76 -6.59
C PRO A 162 8.04 -8.35 -5.54
N THR A 163 7.96 -9.67 -5.33
CA THR A 163 8.83 -10.38 -4.39
C THR A 163 9.47 -11.61 -5.02
N PHE A 164 10.47 -12.16 -4.34
CA PHE A 164 11.18 -13.36 -4.73
C PHE A 164 11.19 -14.33 -3.54
N VAL A 165 10.41 -15.41 -3.62
CA VAL A 165 10.15 -16.31 -2.51
C VAL A 165 9.72 -17.67 -3.03
N ASP A 166 10.01 -18.74 -2.30
CA ASP A 166 9.46 -20.08 -2.55
C ASP A 166 7.96 -20.09 -2.24
N LEU A 167 7.15 -19.77 -3.26
CA LEU A 167 5.70 -19.76 -3.19
C LEU A 167 5.12 -21.17 -3.36
N THR A 168 5.77 -22.02 -4.15
CA THR A 168 5.25 -23.35 -4.49
C THR A 168 5.60 -24.41 -3.45
N GLY A 169 6.55 -24.12 -2.55
CA GLY A 169 7.02 -25.02 -1.50
C GLY A 169 7.95 -26.11 -2.03
N ASP A 170 8.57 -25.91 -3.19
CA ASP A 170 9.50 -26.88 -3.80
C ASP A 170 10.98 -26.64 -3.43
N GLY A 171 11.24 -25.62 -2.61
CA GLY A 171 12.57 -25.22 -2.15
C GLY A 171 13.30 -24.28 -3.11
N ARG A 172 12.63 -23.77 -4.15
CA ARG A 172 13.18 -22.84 -5.14
C ARG A 172 12.32 -21.60 -5.22
N PRO A 173 12.90 -20.42 -5.03
CA PRO A 173 12.11 -19.20 -5.07
C PRO A 173 11.68 -18.80 -6.48
N GLU A 174 10.47 -18.26 -6.57
CA GLU A 174 9.84 -17.69 -7.77
C GLU A 174 9.78 -16.17 -7.69
N ILE A 175 9.71 -15.51 -8.86
CA ILE A 175 9.27 -14.12 -8.93
C ILE A 175 7.75 -14.12 -8.79
N VAL A 176 7.22 -13.58 -7.67
CA VAL A 176 5.79 -13.35 -7.50
C VAL A 176 5.48 -11.90 -7.88
N CYS A 177 4.65 -11.71 -8.91
CA CYS A 177 4.45 -10.39 -9.50
C CYS A 177 3.10 -10.27 -10.25
N VAL A 178 2.85 -9.08 -10.77
CA VAL A 178 1.86 -8.87 -11.83
C VAL A 178 2.59 -8.92 -13.17
N HIS A 179 2.07 -9.70 -14.11
CA HIS A 179 2.55 -9.82 -15.49
C HIS A 179 1.36 -9.88 -16.45
N GLY A 180 1.36 -9.01 -17.47
CA GLY A 180 0.26 -8.94 -18.42
C GLY A 180 -1.12 -8.73 -17.78
N GLY A 181 -1.18 -7.99 -16.68
CA GLY A 181 -2.41 -7.72 -15.94
C GLY A 181 -2.90 -8.87 -15.04
N ASN A 182 -2.11 -9.92 -14.81
CA ASN A 182 -2.43 -11.03 -13.92
C ASN A 182 -1.47 -11.10 -12.74
N PHE A 183 -1.96 -11.34 -11.54
CA PHE A 183 -1.12 -11.86 -10.48
C PHE A 183 -0.70 -13.30 -10.79
N GLY A 184 0.51 -13.62 -10.46
CA GLY A 184 1.07 -14.94 -10.67
C GLY A 184 2.52 -15.04 -10.22
N TYR A 185 3.17 -16.12 -10.65
CA TYR A 185 4.56 -16.37 -10.34
C TYR A 185 5.32 -16.89 -11.56
N ALA A 186 6.60 -16.53 -11.65
CA ALA A 186 7.50 -17.00 -12.70
C ALA A 186 8.54 -17.95 -12.11
N THR A 187 8.57 -19.18 -12.64
CA THR A 187 9.41 -20.28 -12.18
C THR A 187 10.62 -20.45 -13.10
N PRO A 188 11.87 -20.50 -12.58
CA PRO A 188 13.06 -20.79 -13.37
C PRO A 188 13.08 -22.25 -13.88
N ASP A 189 13.65 -22.48 -15.07
CA ASP A 189 14.07 -23.82 -15.46
C ASP A 189 15.42 -24.14 -14.80
N PRO A 190 15.50 -25.08 -13.85
CA PRO A 190 16.73 -25.37 -13.13
C PRO A 190 17.86 -25.93 -14.01
N LYS A 191 17.54 -26.37 -15.22
CA LYS A 191 18.53 -26.86 -16.19
C LYS A 191 19.02 -25.75 -17.12
N ASN A 192 18.29 -24.66 -17.21
CA ASN A 192 18.63 -23.50 -18.03
C ASN A 192 18.02 -22.22 -17.43
N PRO A 193 18.50 -21.75 -16.26
CA PRO A 193 17.91 -20.61 -15.56
C PRO A 193 18.02 -19.29 -16.34
N GLY A 194 18.95 -19.21 -17.29
CA GLY A 194 19.07 -18.07 -18.22
C GLY A 194 18.02 -18.04 -19.34
N ALA A 195 17.21 -19.10 -19.51
CA ALA A 195 16.08 -19.09 -20.44
C ALA A 195 14.91 -18.27 -19.89
N LYS A 196 13.88 -18.04 -20.70
CA LYS A 196 12.63 -17.43 -20.24
C LYS A 196 11.96 -18.30 -19.19
N TRP A 197 11.65 -17.70 -18.04
CA TRP A 197 10.91 -18.34 -16.97
C TRP A 197 9.44 -18.48 -17.34
N ARG A 198 8.84 -19.58 -16.91
CA ARG A 198 7.44 -19.84 -17.15
C ARG A 198 6.59 -19.05 -16.16
N PHE A 199 5.82 -18.08 -16.66
CA PHE A 199 4.83 -17.39 -15.82
C PHE A 199 3.55 -18.21 -15.70
N THR A 200 3.09 -18.42 -14.46
CA THR A 200 1.84 -19.10 -14.13
C THR A 200 0.89 -18.08 -13.49
N PRO A 201 -0.20 -17.69 -14.18
CA PRO A 201 -1.19 -16.78 -13.60
C PRO A 201 -2.02 -17.50 -12.52
N ILE A 202 -2.27 -16.82 -11.41
CA ILE A 202 -3.19 -17.28 -10.36
C ILE A 202 -4.57 -16.63 -10.47
N THR A 203 -4.73 -15.64 -11.35
CA THR A 203 -5.98 -14.92 -11.60
C THR A 203 -6.61 -15.36 -12.91
N ALA A 204 -7.95 -15.33 -12.97
CA ALA A 204 -8.70 -15.61 -14.19
C ALA A 204 -8.97 -14.29 -14.95
N GLY A 205 -8.07 -13.94 -15.87
CA GLY A 205 -8.22 -12.76 -16.73
C GLY A 205 -7.57 -11.49 -16.20
N GLY A 206 -6.71 -10.89 -17.04
CA GLY A 206 -5.87 -9.76 -16.70
C GLY A 206 -6.62 -8.44 -16.59
N THR A 207 -6.79 -7.94 -15.37
CA THR A 207 -7.41 -6.65 -15.10
C THR A 207 -6.61 -5.77 -14.15
N TRP A 208 -5.49 -6.27 -13.65
CA TRP A 208 -4.64 -5.55 -12.71
C TRP A 208 -3.77 -4.55 -13.46
N PRO A 209 -3.86 -3.25 -13.15
CA PRO A 209 -3.14 -2.24 -13.90
C PRO A 209 -1.63 -2.30 -13.62
N ARG A 210 -0.84 -1.82 -14.56
CA ARG A 210 0.56 -1.50 -14.35
C ARG A 210 0.69 -0.53 -13.17
N TYR A 211 1.80 -0.59 -12.44
CA TYR A 211 2.07 0.18 -11.23
C TYR A 211 1.13 -0.19 -10.06
N THR A 212 0.56 -1.39 -10.06
CA THR A 212 -0.16 -1.90 -8.89
C THR A 212 0.80 -1.98 -7.70
N HIS A 213 0.39 -1.39 -6.58
CA HIS A 213 1.09 -1.47 -5.31
C HIS A 213 0.46 -2.55 -4.42
N GLY A 214 1.24 -3.02 -3.45
CA GLY A 214 0.78 -4.02 -2.48
C GLY A 214 0.86 -5.44 -3.02
N LEU A 215 1.90 -6.15 -2.60
CA LEU A 215 2.04 -7.58 -2.78
C LEU A 215 2.78 -8.15 -1.58
N GLY A 216 2.38 -9.34 -1.17
CA GLY A 216 3.06 -10.14 -0.17
C GLY A 216 2.75 -11.62 -0.33
N VAL A 217 3.52 -12.45 0.36
CA VAL A 217 3.36 -13.90 0.37
C VAL A 217 3.43 -14.39 1.81
N GLY A 218 2.48 -15.23 2.23
CA GLY A 218 2.46 -15.86 3.54
C GLY A 218 1.17 -16.62 3.80
N ASP A 219 1.22 -17.59 4.72
CA ASP A 219 0.06 -18.38 5.12
C ASP A 219 -0.88 -17.53 5.98
N LEU A 220 -1.90 -16.95 5.36
CA LEU A 220 -2.85 -16.07 6.03
C LEU A 220 -3.99 -16.85 6.70
N ASN A 221 -4.36 -18.00 6.13
CA ASN A 221 -5.49 -18.80 6.61
C ASN A 221 -5.10 -19.90 7.62
N GLY A 222 -3.79 -20.14 7.82
CA GLY A 222 -3.25 -21.13 8.75
C GLY A 222 -3.34 -22.55 8.24
N ASP A 223 -3.38 -22.76 6.92
CA ASP A 223 -3.50 -24.08 6.31
C ASP A 223 -2.13 -24.69 5.90
N GLY A 224 -1.04 -23.97 6.14
CA GLY A 224 0.34 -24.39 5.87
C GLY A 224 0.80 -24.12 4.44
N ARG A 225 0.01 -23.43 3.61
CA ARG A 225 0.38 -23.03 2.24
C ARG A 225 0.50 -21.52 2.16
N PRO A 226 1.54 -20.99 1.46
CA PRO A 226 1.66 -19.54 1.30
C PRO A 226 0.58 -18.99 0.37
N ASP A 227 -0.18 -18.00 0.85
CA ASP A 227 -1.13 -17.23 0.07
C ASP A 227 -0.45 -16.02 -0.57
N VAL A 228 -1.07 -15.42 -1.59
CA VAL A 228 -0.63 -14.16 -2.17
C VAL A 228 -1.53 -13.02 -1.70
N LEU A 229 -0.96 -12.08 -0.99
CA LEU A 229 -1.64 -10.89 -0.51
C LEU A 229 -1.56 -9.76 -1.53
N CYS A 230 -2.62 -8.97 -1.64
CA CYS A 230 -2.62 -7.72 -2.38
C CYS A 230 -3.44 -6.65 -1.62
N LYS A 231 -3.31 -5.39 -2.03
CA LYS A 231 -4.01 -4.28 -1.34
C LYS A 231 -5.54 -4.41 -1.31
N ASP A 232 -6.13 -5.17 -2.23
CA ASP A 232 -7.57 -5.36 -2.40
C ASP A 232 -8.08 -6.69 -1.84
N GLY A 233 -7.20 -7.53 -1.25
CA GLY A 233 -7.54 -8.82 -0.70
C GLY A 233 -6.39 -9.82 -0.71
N TRP A 234 -6.71 -11.09 -0.87
CA TRP A 234 -5.71 -12.15 -0.94
C TRP A 234 -6.19 -13.33 -1.78
N PHE A 235 -5.25 -14.06 -2.35
CA PHE A 235 -5.49 -15.25 -3.17
C PHE A 235 -5.08 -16.48 -2.37
N GLU A 236 -6.05 -17.33 -2.04
CA GLU A 236 -5.84 -18.59 -1.31
C GLU A 236 -5.14 -19.60 -2.22
N GLN A 237 -3.99 -20.11 -1.76
CA GLN A 237 -3.29 -21.16 -2.49
C GLN A 237 -4.09 -22.46 -2.46
N PRO A 238 -4.43 -23.07 -3.61
CA PRO A 238 -5.16 -24.32 -3.65
C PRO A 238 -4.29 -25.49 -3.14
N ALA A 239 -4.93 -26.55 -2.66
CA ALA A 239 -4.25 -27.74 -2.15
C ALA A 239 -3.39 -28.47 -3.21
N SER A 240 -3.55 -28.16 -4.49
CA SER A 240 -2.73 -28.66 -5.59
C SER A 240 -2.56 -27.61 -6.65
N LEU A 241 -1.33 -27.38 -7.07
CA LEU A 241 -0.96 -26.50 -8.18
C LEU A 241 -0.99 -27.19 -9.54
N ALA A 242 -1.30 -28.51 -9.58
CA ALA A 242 -1.32 -29.27 -10.82
C ALA A 242 -2.39 -28.76 -11.78
N GLY A 243 -1.98 -28.46 -13.04
CA GLY A 243 -2.87 -27.93 -14.08
C GLY A 243 -3.09 -26.43 -14.00
N ASP A 244 -2.27 -25.71 -13.24
CA ASP A 244 -2.29 -24.25 -13.10
C ASP A 244 -3.68 -23.69 -12.74
N PRO A 245 -4.26 -24.09 -11.60
CA PRO A 245 -5.59 -23.66 -11.23
C PRO A 245 -5.61 -22.14 -10.94
N ALA A 246 -6.72 -21.47 -11.25
CA ALA A 246 -6.97 -20.14 -10.73
C ALA A 246 -7.20 -20.21 -9.20
N TRP A 247 -6.57 -19.29 -8.46
CA TRP A 247 -6.68 -19.25 -7.01
C TRP A 247 -7.97 -18.53 -6.59
N ARG A 248 -8.53 -18.92 -5.47
CA ARG A 248 -9.70 -18.26 -4.93
C ARG A 248 -9.31 -16.89 -4.39
N PHE A 249 -9.97 -15.85 -4.88
CA PHE A 249 -9.79 -14.49 -4.37
C PHE A 249 -10.76 -14.20 -3.23
N HIS A 250 -10.22 -13.72 -2.12
CA HIS A 250 -10.95 -13.23 -0.97
C HIS A 250 -10.81 -11.72 -0.91
N GLN A 251 -11.91 -11.03 -1.14
CA GLN A 251 -11.90 -9.58 -1.20
C GLN A 251 -11.82 -8.98 0.20
N HIS A 252 -10.80 -8.19 0.46
CA HIS A 252 -10.68 -7.33 1.63
C HIS A 252 -9.78 -6.15 1.29
N PHE A 253 -10.27 -4.94 1.50
CA PHE A 253 -9.48 -3.75 1.22
C PHE A 253 -8.54 -3.45 2.38
N PHE A 254 -7.26 -3.70 2.21
CA PHE A 254 -6.22 -3.40 3.19
C PHE A 254 -5.70 -1.97 3.06
N ALA A 255 -5.40 -1.50 1.85
CA ALA A 255 -4.77 -0.19 1.69
C ALA A 255 -5.01 0.40 0.31
N PRO A 256 -5.03 1.75 0.18
CA PRO A 256 -5.21 2.37 -1.13
C PRO A 256 -4.05 2.13 -2.09
N ALA A 257 -2.81 2.00 -1.58
CA ALA A 257 -1.63 1.80 -2.40
C ALA A 257 -0.62 0.80 -1.83
N ALA A 258 -0.64 0.49 -0.53
CA ALA A 258 0.26 -0.47 0.12
C ALA A 258 1.76 -0.35 -0.27
N ALA A 259 2.60 -1.21 0.27
CA ALA A 259 3.95 -1.53 -0.15
C ALA A 259 4.12 -3.05 -0.13
N GLN A 260 5.23 -3.61 0.36
CA GLN A 260 5.29 -5.03 0.71
C GLN A 260 4.27 -5.33 1.79
N MET A 261 3.68 -6.53 1.72
CA MET A 261 2.65 -6.99 2.65
C MET A 261 3.11 -8.28 3.32
N PHE A 262 2.81 -8.44 4.61
CA PHE A 262 3.26 -9.59 5.37
C PHE A 262 2.10 -10.22 6.13
N ALA A 263 2.03 -11.57 6.10
CA ALA A 263 1.21 -12.35 7.01
C ALA A 263 2.05 -12.71 8.24
N TYR A 264 1.64 -12.22 9.42
CA TYR A 264 2.37 -12.45 10.68
C TYR A 264 1.43 -12.30 11.88
N ASP A 265 1.53 -13.19 12.85
CA ASP A 265 0.81 -13.07 14.12
C ASP A 265 1.39 -11.91 14.94
N VAL A 266 0.78 -10.72 14.83
CA VAL A 266 1.27 -9.49 15.46
C VAL A 266 0.93 -9.46 16.95
N ASN A 267 -0.27 -9.91 17.34
CA ASN A 267 -0.77 -9.82 18.72
C ASN A 267 -0.51 -11.07 19.57
N GLY A 268 -0.03 -12.17 18.98
CA GLY A 268 0.28 -13.42 19.68
C GLY A 268 -0.93 -14.32 19.93
N ASP A 269 -2.00 -14.17 19.14
CA ASP A 269 -3.22 -14.95 19.31
C ASP A 269 -3.28 -16.22 18.45
N GLY A 270 -2.23 -16.48 17.68
CA GLY A 270 -2.06 -17.67 16.82
C GLY A 270 -2.71 -17.55 15.46
N ARG A 271 -3.23 -16.38 15.06
CA ARG A 271 -3.73 -16.10 13.70
C ARG A 271 -2.79 -15.12 13.00
N ALA A 272 -2.58 -15.32 11.71
CA ALA A 272 -1.79 -14.40 10.94
C ALA A 272 -2.58 -13.10 10.66
N ASP A 273 -2.00 -11.97 11.04
CA ASP A 273 -2.46 -10.62 10.71
C ASP A 273 -1.77 -10.12 9.44
N VAL A 274 -2.20 -8.99 8.90
CA VAL A 274 -1.55 -8.38 7.74
C VAL A 274 -0.85 -7.08 8.16
N VAL A 275 0.43 -6.93 7.82
CA VAL A 275 1.23 -5.72 8.06
C VAL A 275 1.61 -5.08 6.74
N THR A 276 1.40 -3.76 6.58
CA THR A 276 1.80 -3.03 5.36
C THR A 276 1.81 -1.51 5.56
N ALA A 277 2.34 -0.78 4.57
CA ALA A 277 2.11 0.65 4.43
C ALA A 277 0.71 0.93 3.88
N LEU A 278 0.10 2.07 4.25
CA LEU A 278 -1.18 2.49 3.70
C LEU A 278 -1.03 3.11 2.30
N ALA A 279 0.07 3.84 2.07
CA ALA A 279 0.29 4.52 0.81
C ALA A 279 1.78 4.64 0.48
N ALA A 280 2.24 3.89 -0.52
CA ALA A 280 3.64 3.89 -0.95
C ALA A 280 4.14 5.28 -1.37
N HIS A 281 3.29 6.12 -1.98
CA HIS A 281 3.59 7.52 -2.32
C HIS A 281 3.09 8.54 -1.29
N GLY A 282 2.55 8.10 -0.19
CA GLY A 282 1.97 8.94 0.85
C GLY A 282 2.47 8.56 2.24
N PHE A 283 1.55 8.58 3.19
CA PHE A 283 1.79 8.29 4.59
C PHE A 283 1.07 7.03 5.03
N GLY A 284 1.48 6.49 6.16
CA GLY A 284 0.74 5.53 6.92
C GLY A 284 1.38 4.15 6.99
N LEU A 285 1.40 3.63 8.22
CA LEU A 285 1.72 2.25 8.54
C LEU A 285 0.57 1.67 9.34
N ALA A 286 0.16 0.45 9.00
CA ALA A 286 -0.94 -0.24 9.65
C ALA A 286 -0.70 -1.74 9.75
N TRP A 287 -1.39 -2.35 10.70
CA TRP A 287 -1.60 -3.78 10.72
C TRP A 287 -3.10 -4.08 10.84
N TYR A 288 -3.50 -5.23 10.34
CA TYR A 288 -4.89 -5.66 10.25
C TYR A 288 -5.04 -6.93 11.07
N GLU A 289 -5.60 -6.81 12.27
CA GLU A 289 -5.86 -7.90 13.19
C GLU A 289 -6.89 -8.86 12.60
N GLN A 290 -6.50 -10.11 12.36
CA GLN A 290 -7.45 -11.15 11.95
C GLN A 290 -8.32 -11.53 13.14
N LEU A 291 -9.63 -11.27 13.06
CA LEU A 291 -10.58 -11.56 14.13
C LEU A 291 -10.97 -13.05 14.14
N ALA A 292 -11.27 -13.58 15.34
CA ALA A 292 -11.78 -14.94 15.49
C ALA A 292 -13.17 -15.10 14.85
N GLU A 293 -13.98 -14.04 14.86
CA GLU A 293 -15.29 -14.02 14.23
C GLU A 293 -15.15 -13.94 12.73
N ARG A 294 -15.93 -14.75 12.02
CA ARG A 294 -16.03 -14.74 10.57
C ARG A 294 -17.25 -13.93 10.10
N GLU A 295 -17.20 -13.43 8.87
CA GLU A 295 -18.37 -12.83 8.22
C GLU A 295 -19.41 -13.89 7.82
N ALA A 296 -20.61 -13.42 7.44
CA ALA A 296 -21.60 -14.27 6.81
C ALA A 296 -21.02 -14.88 5.53
N GLY A 297 -20.97 -16.23 5.46
CA GLY A 297 -20.30 -16.94 4.36
C GLY A 297 -18.92 -17.49 4.71
N GLY A 298 -18.42 -17.23 5.92
CA GLY A 298 -17.16 -17.81 6.43
C GLY A 298 -15.89 -17.00 6.09
N GLU A 299 -16.02 -15.84 5.45
CA GLU A 299 -14.90 -14.97 5.10
C GLU A 299 -14.21 -14.41 6.35
N MET A 300 -12.91 -14.14 6.25
CA MET A 300 -12.11 -13.54 7.33
C MET A 300 -12.56 -12.10 7.59
N ARG A 301 -12.53 -11.72 8.86
CA ARG A 301 -12.71 -10.34 9.28
C ARG A 301 -11.40 -9.78 9.78
N PHE A 302 -11.13 -8.54 9.44
CA PHE A 302 -9.95 -7.83 9.90
C PHE A 302 -10.35 -6.52 10.58
N LYS A 303 -9.59 -6.17 11.61
CA LYS A 303 -9.69 -4.88 12.29
C LYS A 303 -8.42 -4.11 12.03
N GLU A 304 -8.54 -2.95 11.43
CA GLU A 304 -7.41 -2.10 11.10
C GLU A 304 -6.88 -1.36 12.34
N HIS A 305 -5.55 -1.36 12.49
CA HIS A 305 -4.81 -0.61 13.48
C HIS A 305 -3.77 0.26 12.77
N VAL A 306 -4.04 1.57 12.69
CA VAL A 306 -3.09 2.53 12.13
C VAL A 306 -2.23 3.08 13.25
N PHE A 307 -0.91 2.89 13.17
CA PHE A 307 0.03 3.36 14.20
C PHE A 307 0.94 4.51 13.75
N MET A 308 0.94 4.88 12.47
CA MET A 308 1.53 6.10 11.93
C MET A 308 0.71 6.57 10.72
N ASN A 309 0.44 7.87 10.61
CA ASN A 309 -0.20 8.46 9.44
C ASN A 309 0.43 9.83 9.12
N HIS A 310 -0.32 10.81 8.63
CA HIS A 310 0.22 12.08 8.10
C HIS A 310 0.45 13.18 9.14
N GLU A 311 -0.06 13.02 10.37
CA GLU A 311 0.15 13.99 11.44
C GLU A 311 0.90 13.37 12.64
N PRO A 312 1.78 14.12 13.33
CA PRO A 312 2.51 13.60 14.50
C PRO A 312 1.62 12.99 15.59
N ARG A 313 0.41 13.56 15.80
CA ARG A 313 -0.55 13.04 16.81
C ARG A 313 -1.18 11.70 16.44
N GLU A 314 -0.98 11.22 15.21
CA GLU A 314 -1.42 9.90 14.73
C GLU A 314 -0.35 8.82 14.90
N ASN A 315 0.77 9.16 15.50
CA ASN A 315 1.78 8.22 15.97
C ASN A 315 2.03 8.49 17.47
N ARG A 316 2.05 7.43 18.26
CA ARG A 316 2.22 7.52 19.72
C ARG A 316 3.49 8.28 20.14
N TYR A 317 4.51 8.24 19.30
CA TYR A 317 5.84 8.84 19.51
C TYR A 317 6.07 10.10 18.68
N GLY A 318 5.09 10.53 17.89
CA GLY A 318 5.16 11.72 17.04
C GLY A 318 5.95 11.56 15.75
N VAL A 319 6.29 10.32 15.36
CA VAL A 319 7.03 10.03 14.13
C VAL A 319 6.10 10.09 12.92
N VAL A 320 6.52 10.81 11.89
CA VAL A 320 5.79 10.93 10.61
C VAL A 320 6.80 11.05 9.48
N PHE A 321 6.61 10.27 8.44
CA PHE A 321 7.29 10.40 7.14
C PHE A 321 6.43 9.82 6.03
N SER A 322 6.66 10.26 4.81
CA SER A 322 5.93 9.82 3.61
C SER A 322 6.78 8.95 2.70
N GLU A 323 6.18 8.52 1.60
CA GLU A 323 6.81 7.73 0.54
C GLU A 323 7.35 6.38 1.04
N ILE A 324 6.47 5.62 1.69
CA ILE A 324 6.80 4.34 2.33
C ILE A 324 6.73 3.22 1.27
N HIS A 325 7.71 3.18 0.37
CA HIS A 325 7.76 2.20 -0.72
C HIS A 325 8.38 0.86 -0.31
N ALA A 326 9.18 0.83 0.75
CA ALA A 326 9.88 -0.35 1.19
C ALA A 326 9.54 -0.65 2.65
N VAL A 327 9.06 -1.84 2.92
CA VAL A 327 8.76 -2.37 4.25
C VAL A 327 9.33 -3.76 4.34
N GLU A 328 10.08 -4.05 5.42
CA GLU A 328 10.53 -5.41 5.75
C GLU A 328 10.11 -5.78 7.17
N LEU A 329 9.90 -7.08 7.39
CA LEU A 329 9.47 -7.62 8.67
C LEU A 329 10.46 -8.66 9.17
N VAL A 330 11.30 -8.27 10.17
CA VAL A 330 12.44 -9.06 10.67
C VAL A 330 12.66 -8.80 12.14
N ASP A 331 13.18 -9.79 12.88
CA ASP A 331 13.60 -9.63 14.28
C ASP A 331 14.93 -8.87 14.34
N VAL A 332 14.86 -7.56 14.62
CA VAL A 332 16.04 -6.67 14.62
C VAL A 332 16.88 -6.81 15.88
N ASP A 333 16.25 -7.01 17.05
CA ASP A 333 16.95 -7.02 18.33
C ASP A 333 17.11 -8.42 18.95
N GLY A 334 16.62 -9.48 18.27
CA GLY A 334 16.77 -10.87 18.66
C GLY A 334 15.87 -11.28 19.81
N ASP A 335 14.72 -10.63 19.99
CA ASP A 335 13.75 -10.97 21.05
C ASP A 335 12.74 -12.04 20.62
N GLY A 336 12.78 -12.48 19.35
CA GLY A 336 11.91 -13.48 18.76
C GLY A 336 10.64 -12.92 18.16
N LEU A 337 10.39 -11.62 18.24
CA LEU A 337 9.30 -10.93 17.56
C LEU A 337 9.84 -10.23 16.30
N LYS A 338 9.02 -10.19 15.27
CA LYS A 338 9.41 -9.48 14.05
C LYS A 338 9.07 -8.01 14.15
N ASP A 339 10.06 -7.17 13.91
CA ASP A 339 9.99 -5.73 13.84
C ASP A 339 9.79 -5.26 12.40
N ILE A 340 9.37 -4.02 12.19
CA ILE A 340 9.30 -3.40 10.88
C ILE A 340 10.58 -2.58 10.63
N VAL A 341 11.23 -2.81 9.49
CA VAL A 341 12.27 -1.93 8.95
C VAL A 341 11.71 -1.19 7.76
N THR A 342 11.71 0.15 7.80
CA THR A 342 11.16 1.00 6.73
C THR A 342 11.70 2.42 6.81
N GLY A 343 11.37 3.26 5.84
CA GLY A 343 11.79 4.64 5.83
C GLY A 343 11.15 5.44 4.70
N LYS A 344 11.63 6.66 4.53
CA LYS A 344 11.22 7.54 3.43
C LYS A 344 11.97 7.18 2.15
N CYS A 345 11.26 6.78 1.11
CA CYS A 345 11.84 6.63 -0.22
C CYS A 345 12.29 8.01 -0.75
N PHE A 346 13.57 8.18 -0.99
CA PHE A 346 14.15 9.46 -1.39
C PHE A 346 14.44 9.51 -2.89
N TRP A 347 13.75 10.15 -3.66
CA TRP A 347 12.38 10.68 -3.77
C TRP A 347 11.62 9.84 -4.78
N ALA A 348 10.36 9.49 -4.52
CA ALA A 348 9.58 8.75 -5.50
C ALA A 348 9.28 9.62 -6.74
N HIS A 349 8.94 10.89 -6.55
CA HIS A 349 8.58 11.81 -7.64
C HIS A 349 9.36 13.15 -7.61
N GLY A 350 10.53 13.16 -6.99
CA GLY A 350 11.35 14.36 -6.83
C GLY A 350 10.89 15.26 -5.67
N PRO A 351 11.65 16.33 -5.40
CA PRO A 351 11.46 17.16 -4.20
C PRO A 351 10.17 17.96 -4.19
N THR A 352 9.50 18.12 -5.32
CA THR A 352 8.23 18.86 -5.46
C THR A 352 7.04 17.94 -5.73
N GLY A 353 7.28 16.66 -5.97
CA GLY A 353 6.25 15.65 -6.24
C GLY A 353 5.88 14.81 -5.02
N ALA A 354 6.72 14.82 -3.98
CA ALA A 354 6.45 14.14 -2.72
C ALA A 354 5.63 15.03 -1.77
N PRO A 355 4.78 14.47 -0.91
CA PRO A 355 3.99 15.24 0.06
C PRO A 355 4.85 16.07 1.01
N ASP A 356 6.02 15.59 1.38
CA ASP A 356 6.98 16.21 2.29
C ASP A 356 8.42 16.17 1.71
N GLY A 357 8.55 16.55 0.44
CA GLY A 357 9.78 16.41 -0.35
C GLY A 357 11.04 17.07 0.25
N GLN A 358 10.89 17.96 1.22
CA GLN A 358 12.00 18.59 1.95
C GLN A 358 12.29 17.92 3.31
N ALA A 359 11.50 16.92 3.72
CA ALA A 359 11.72 16.21 4.96
C ALA A 359 12.97 15.31 4.88
N PRO A 360 13.64 15.04 6.01
CA PRO A 360 14.80 14.15 6.06
C PRO A 360 14.53 12.77 5.45
N ALA A 361 15.54 12.22 4.77
CA ALA A 361 15.52 10.87 4.24
C ALA A 361 15.80 9.88 5.38
N VAL A 362 14.75 9.50 6.09
CA VAL A 362 14.85 8.68 7.31
C VAL A 362 14.81 7.19 7.01
N LEU A 363 15.52 6.43 7.84
CA LEU A 363 15.43 4.97 7.98
C LEU A 363 15.13 4.68 9.45
N TYR A 364 14.07 3.93 9.70
CA TYR A 364 13.60 3.52 11.03
C TYR A 364 13.49 2.01 11.14
N TRP A 365 13.59 1.50 12.35
CA TRP A 365 12.96 0.25 12.72
C TRP A 365 11.90 0.51 13.79
N PHE A 366 10.78 -0.23 13.72
CA PHE A 366 9.69 -0.15 14.68
C PHE A 366 9.66 -1.47 15.43
N LYS A 367 10.07 -1.43 16.69
CA LYS A 367 10.05 -2.60 17.57
C LYS A 367 8.63 -3.01 17.88
N LEU A 368 8.32 -4.28 17.63
CA LEU A 368 7.05 -4.86 18.10
C LEU A 368 7.10 -5.12 19.60
N VAL A 369 6.14 -4.59 20.33
CA VAL A 369 5.97 -4.83 21.77
C VAL A 369 4.58 -5.36 22.03
N ARG A 370 4.49 -6.52 22.68
CA ARG A 370 3.25 -7.12 23.13
C ARG A 370 3.05 -6.89 24.63
N GLY A 371 2.01 -6.17 25.02
CA GLY A 371 1.63 -6.00 26.42
C GLY A 371 0.96 -7.26 26.99
N ALA A 372 1.12 -7.48 28.29
CA ALA A 372 0.50 -8.61 28.99
C ALA A 372 -1.04 -8.59 28.95
N ASP A 373 -1.63 -7.46 28.63
CA ASP A 373 -3.07 -7.24 28.45
C ASP A 373 -3.55 -7.44 27.00
N GLY A 374 -2.68 -7.93 26.10
CA GLY A 374 -2.96 -8.12 24.68
C GLY A 374 -2.83 -6.85 23.83
N THR A 375 -2.31 -5.76 24.42
CA THR A 375 -2.01 -4.55 23.63
C THR A 375 -0.79 -4.76 22.75
N VAL A 376 -0.79 -4.11 21.59
CA VAL A 376 0.32 -4.07 20.65
C VAL A 376 0.82 -2.64 20.51
N ASP A 377 2.13 -2.46 20.55
CA ASP A 377 2.80 -1.19 20.28
C ASP A 377 3.93 -1.38 19.26
N TRP A 378 4.11 -0.41 18.40
CA TRP A 378 5.21 -0.32 17.43
C TRP A 378 6.09 0.86 17.81
N VAL A 379 7.19 0.57 18.51
CA VAL A 379 8.08 1.59 19.07
C VAL A 379 9.13 2.00 18.03
N PRO A 380 9.11 3.24 17.52
CA PRO A 380 10.01 3.68 16.46
C PRO A 380 11.41 4.00 16.98
N HIS A 381 12.44 3.49 16.33
CA HIS A 381 13.83 3.80 16.58
C HIS A 381 14.48 4.27 15.29
N LEU A 382 15.03 5.48 15.32
CA LEU A 382 15.73 6.05 14.17
C LEU A 382 17.08 5.36 13.99
N ILE A 383 17.29 4.78 12.80
CA ILE A 383 18.59 4.23 12.39
C ILE A 383 19.44 5.35 11.78
N ASP A 384 18.86 6.08 10.80
CA ASP A 384 19.55 7.16 10.09
C ASP A 384 18.57 8.22 9.58
N ALA A 385 19.02 9.47 9.47
CA ALA A 385 18.20 10.59 9.01
C ALA A 385 18.65 11.16 7.65
N ASP A 386 19.58 10.51 6.96
CA ASP A 386 20.15 11.01 5.70
C ASP A 386 20.40 9.91 4.64
N SER A 387 19.89 8.69 4.84
CA SER A 387 19.95 7.62 3.84
C SER A 387 18.60 7.48 3.13
N GLY A 388 17.52 7.40 3.88
CA GLY A 388 16.22 6.98 3.39
C GLY A 388 16.21 5.51 2.96
N VAL A 389 15.19 5.13 2.19
CA VAL A 389 15.08 3.82 1.54
C VAL A 389 14.87 3.98 0.03
N GLY A 390 14.99 2.89 -0.73
CA GLY A 390 14.57 2.77 -2.13
C GLY A 390 13.19 2.11 -2.24
N ARG A 391 13.07 1.22 -3.22
CA ARG A 391 11.91 0.32 -3.39
C ARG A 391 12.04 -0.97 -2.59
N GLN A 392 13.24 -1.24 -2.08
CA GLN A 392 13.59 -2.44 -1.33
C GLN A 392 14.46 -2.06 -0.12
N VAL A 393 14.28 -2.79 0.96
CA VAL A 393 15.24 -2.92 2.06
C VAL A 393 15.86 -4.31 1.94
N GLY A 394 17.14 -4.40 1.69
CA GLY A 394 17.85 -5.69 1.68
C GLY A 394 18.32 -6.05 3.09
N LEU A 395 18.22 -7.33 3.44
CA LEU A 395 18.62 -7.85 4.75
C LEU A 395 19.66 -8.97 4.60
N GLY A 396 20.58 -9.07 5.57
CA GLY A 396 21.56 -10.15 5.67
C GLY A 396 22.27 -10.10 7.01
N ASP A 397 23.10 -11.09 7.30
CA ASP A 397 23.98 -11.13 8.48
C ASP A 397 25.43 -11.12 7.97
N VAL A 398 26.00 -9.92 7.81
CA VAL A 398 27.31 -9.75 7.19
C VAL A 398 28.49 -9.92 8.17
N ASN A 399 28.21 -9.79 9.46
CA ASN A 399 29.18 -9.92 10.53
C ASN A 399 29.14 -11.28 11.24
N GLY A 400 28.13 -12.12 10.94
CA GLY A 400 27.98 -13.47 11.48
C GLY A 400 27.49 -13.52 12.94
N ASP A 401 26.79 -12.48 13.41
CA ASP A 401 26.32 -12.37 14.79
C ASP A 401 24.86 -12.85 14.98
N GLY A 402 24.21 -13.28 13.90
CA GLY A 402 22.84 -13.79 13.89
C GLY A 402 21.76 -12.70 13.88
N ARG A 403 22.15 -11.44 13.63
CA ARG A 403 21.23 -10.30 13.55
C ARG A 403 21.16 -9.74 12.13
N PRO A 404 20.02 -9.17 11.73
CA PRO A 404 19.91 -8.60 10.40
C PRO A 404 20.68 -7.29 10.28
N ASP A 405 21.59 -7.24 9.31
CA ASP A 405 22.17 -6.03 8.77
C ASP A 405 21.31 -5.53 7.60
N ILE A 406 21.41 -4.26 7.27
CA ILE A 406 20.54 -3.61 6.28
C ILE A 406 21.40 -3.08 5.12
N ILE A 407 20.93 -3.32 3.88
CA ILE A 407 21.45 -2.65 2.69
C ILE A 407 20.35 -1.86 2.01
N ILE A 408 20.68 -0.63 1.58
CA ILE A 408 19.77 0.29 0.90
C ILE A 408 20.44 0.80 -0.37
N GLY A 409 19.69 0.76 -1.48
CA GLY A 409 19.98 1.51 -2.70
C GLY A 409 18.91 2.57 -2.94
N ASN A 410 19.30 3.81 -3.25
CA ASN A 410 18.34 4.85 -3.63
C ASN A 410 19.05 6.03 -4.33
N LYS A 411 18.34 7.14 -4.53
CA LYS A 411 18.83 8.35 -5.20
C LYS A 411 19.96 9.10 -4.45
N LYS A 412 20.30 8.66 -3.23
CA LYS A 412 21.47 9.14 -2.47
C LYS A 412 22.67 8.18 -2.56
N GLY A 413 22.50 7.04 -3.24
CA GLY A 413 23.54 6.05 -3.44
C GLY A 413 23.25 4.71 -2.78
N ALA A 414 24.31 4.00 -2.36
CA ALA A 414 24.23 2.70 -1.69
C ALA A 414 24.78 2.79 -0.27
N PHE A 415 24.05 2.22 0.69
CA PHE A 415 24.40 2.25 2.10
C PHE A 415 24.29 0.87 2.72
N VAL A 416 25.21 0.53 3.59
CA VAL A 416 25.12 -0.63 4.50
C VAL A 416 25.04 -0.12 5.93
N PHE A 417 24.19 -0.74 6.73
CA PHE A 417 24.07 -0.52 8.16
C PHE A 417 24.32 -1.85 8.86
N VAL A 418 25.48 -1.99 9.46
CA VAL A 418 25.84 -3.19 10.24
C VAL A 418 25.23 -3.07 11.62
N ASN A 419 24.38 -4.03 11.97
CA ASN A 419 23.72 -4.12 13.28
C ASN A 419 24.66 -4.78 14.29
N GLU A 420 25.24 -3.97 15.16
CA GLU A 420 26.09 -4.44 16.25
C GLU A 420 25.27 -4.49 17.56
N ALA A 421 24.94 -5.68 18.02
CA ALA A 421 24.27 -5.83 19.32
C ALA A 421 25.18 -5.42 20.45
N ARG A 422 24.87 -4.33 21.14
CA ARG A 422 25.64 -3.86 22.31
C ARG A 422 24.95 -4.22 23.60
N ARG A 423 25.69 -4.77 24.56
CA ARG A 423 25.20 -4.94 25.94
C ARG A 423 24.99 -3.60 26.59
N VAL A 424 23.83 -3.40 27.17
CA VAL A 424 23.42 -2.15 27.82
C VAL A 424 22.87 -2.41 29.21
N SER A 425 23.05 -1.45 30.12
CA SER A 425 22.36 -1.44 31.41
C SER A 425 20.88 -1.11 31.22
N GLN A 426 20.06 -1.47 32.22
CA GLN A 426 18.63 -1.10 32.25
C GLN A 426 18.42 0.42 32.06
N ALA A 427 19.25 1.25 32.70
CA ALA A 427 19.16 2.70 32.60
C ALA A 427 19.56 3.24 31.20
N GLU A 428 20.44 2.56 30.48
CA GLU A 428 20.77 2.89 29.08
C GLU A 428 19.64 2.47 28.16
N TRP A 429 19.09 1.28 28.35
CA TRP A 429 17.94 0.78 27.61
C TRP A 429 16.73 1.71 27.75
N GLU A 430 16.38 2.10 28.99
CA GLU A 430 15.27 3.03 29.25
C GLU A 430 15.49 4.40 28.59
N ARG A 431 16.72 4.91 28.57
CA ARG A 431 17.06 6.18 27.91
C ARG A 431 17.01 6.12 26.39
N ALA A 432 17.19 4.94 25.81
CA ALA A 432 17.10 4.72 24.37
C ALA A 432 15.65 4.65 23.87
N GLN A 433 14.67 4.47 24.77
CA GLN A 433 13.26 4.43 24.39
C GLN A 433 12.74 5.82 24.02
N PRO A 434 12.02 5.97 22.91
CA PRO A 434 11.41 7.25 22.55
C PRO A 434 10.31 7.63 23.56
N PRO A 435 10.16 8.94 23.88
CA PRO A 435 9.10 9.39 24.77
C PRO A 435 7.71 9.22 24.12
N VAL A 436 6.75 8.75 24.90
CA VAL A 436 5.33 8.73 24.50
C VAL A 436 4.78 10.15 24.52
N LEU A 437 4.51 10.72 23.33
CA LEU A 437 3.99 12.08 23.17
C LEU A 437 2.45 12.11 23.06
N PHE A 438 1.87 11.10 22.41
CA PHE A 438 0.43 11.02 22.08
C PHE A 438 -0.14 9.66 22.48
N PRO A 439 -0.46 9.42 23.76
CA PRO A 439 -0.91 8.10 24.24
C PRO A 439 -2.22 7.59 23.58
N ASP A 440 -3.03 8.50 23.03
CA ASP A 440 -4.30 8.17 22.35
C ASP A 440 -4.18 8.26 20.81
N ALA A 441 -2.97 8.22 20.24
CA ALA A 441 -2.72 8.39 18.81
C ALA A 441 -3.53 7.44 17.93
N GLU A 442 -3.66 6.18 18.29
CA GLU A 442 -4.44 5.19 17.53
C GLU A 442 -5.92 5.59 17.38
N LYS A 443 -6.53 6.17 18.41
CA LYS A 443 -7.91 6.67 18.35
C LYS A 443 -8.04 7.87 17.41
N GLN A 444 -7.02 8.73 17.38
CA GLN A 444 -6.96 9.90 16.49
C GLN A 444 -6.72 9.48 15.03
N ALA A 445 -5.81 8.54 14.80
CA ALA A 445 -5.54 8.00 13.47
C ALA A 445 -6.78 7.36 12.81
N ARG A 446 -7.65 6.70 13.58
CA ARG A 446 -8.93 6.15 13.09
C ARG A 446 -9.90 7.21 12.60
N SER A 447 -9.87 8.41 13.19
CA SER A 447 -10.74 9.51 12.78
C SER A 447 -10.20 10.31 11.59
N ALA A 448 -8.92 10.19 11.29
CA ALA A 448 -8.19 11.01 10.31
C ALA A 448 -7.99 10.32 8.94
N ARG A 449 -8.66 9.21 8.66
CA ARG A 449 -8.50 8.37 7.45
C ARG A 449 -8.74 9.05 6.09
N ALA A 450 -8.96 10.36 6.06
CA ALA A 450 -9.48 11.06 4.89
C ALA A 450 -8.42 11.66 3.94
N VAL A 451 -7.11 11.54 4.21
CA VAL A 451 -6.10 12.19 3.35
C VAL A 451 -5.00 11.22 2.91
N VAL A 452 -5.28 10.48 1.87
CA VAL A 452 -4.24 9.83 1.08
C VAL A 452 -3.90 10.75 -0.10
N VAL A 453 -2.73 11.39 -0.04
CA VAL A 453 -2.23 12.17 -1.18
C VAL A 453 -1.56 11.22 -2.16
N HIS A 454 -2.23 10.88 -3.24
CA HIS A 454 -1.65 10.11 -4.32
C HIS A 454 -0.97 11.03 -5.32
N THR A 455 0.35 10.94 -5.43
CA THR A 455 1.13 11.56 -6.50
C THR A 455 1.54 10.53 -7.57
N ALA A 456 0.63 9.63 -7.95
CA ALA A 456 0.87 8.76 -9.09
C ALA A 456 0.84 9.58 -10.38
N ARG A 457 2.00 9.81 -10.97
CA ARG A 457 2.13 10.46 -12.27
C ARG A 457 2.09 9.41 -13.35
N ALA A 458 1.07 9.44 -14.19
CA ALA A 458 1.05 8.64 -15.40
C ALA A 458 2.27 9.00 -16.28
N ALA A 459 3.11 8.01 -16.56
CA ALA A 459 4.14 8.12 -17.57
C ALA A 459 3.49 8.00 -18.95
N ASP A 460 2.98 9.11 -19.49
CA ASP A 460 2.80 9.28 -20.90
C ASP A 460 2.85 10.78 -21.25
N GLY A 461 3.62 11.07 -22.30
CA GLY A 461 4.07 12.40 -22.67
C GLY A 461 2.96 13.36 -23.11
N ALA A 462 2.31 14.00 -22.15
CA ALA A 462 1.51 15.19 -22.40
C ALA A 462 2.14 16.37 -21.64
N LYS A 463 2.45 17.42 -22.40
CA LYS A 463 2.91 18.71 -21.87
C LYS A 463 1.90 19.25 -20.85
N VAL A 464 2.29 19.31 -19.57
CA VAL A 464 1.53 20.03 -18.55
C VAL A 464 2.30 21.29 -18.20
N ALA A 465 1.69 22.42 -18.51
CA ALA A 465 2.14 23.73 -18.06
C ALA A 465 2.08 23.79 -16.53
N ALA A 466 3.14 24.35 -15.93
CA ALA A 466 3.18 24.61 -14.50
C ALA A 466 2.12 25.68 -14.13
N ALA A 467 1.17 25.29 -13.29
CA ALA A 467 0.39 26.22 -12.50
C ALA A 467 0.05 25.52 -11.18
N GLY A 468 0.55 26.07 -10.07
CA GLY A 468 0.14 25.67 -8.75
C GLY A 468 -1.33 26.03 -8.58
N ALA A 469 -2.20 25.02 -8.42
CA ALA A 469 -3.55 25.22 -7.94
C ALA A 469 -3.61 24.79 -6.47
N PRO A 470 -4.26 25.59 -5.60
CA PRO A 470 -4.51 25.18 -4.22
C PRO A 470 -5.44 23.96 -4.22
N ALA A 471 -5.29 23.07 -3.23
CA ALA A 471 -6.21 21.99 -2.99
C ALA A 471 -7.63 22.57 -2.83
N VAL A 472 -8.45 22.44 -3.86
CA VAL A 472 -9.87 22.78 -3.78
C VAL A 472 -10.51 21.60 -3.07
N ASN A 473 -10.80 21.75 -1.78
CA ASN A 473 -11.74 20.85 -1.11
C ASN A 473 -13.05 20.95 -1.91
N PRO A 474 -13.57 19.82 -2.44
CA PRO A 474 -14.86 19.86 -3.11
C PRO A 474 -15.90 20.44 -2.14
N PRO A 475 -16.87 21.22 -2.62
CA PRO A 475 -17.88 21.83 -1.76
C PRO A 475 -18.66 20.71 -1.06
N ARG A 476 -18.56 20.65 0.26
CA ARG A 476 -19.27 19.68 1.11
C ARG A 476 -20.58 20.24 1.58
N VAL A 477 -21.58 19.37 1.73
CA VAL A 477 -22.83 19.71 2.43
C VAL A 477 -22.67 19.24 3.88
N GLU A 478 -22.52 20.18 4.79
CA GLU A 478 -22.33 19.85 6.20
C GLU A 478 -23.65 19.46 6.89
N GLY A 479 -23.58 18.54 7.84
CA GLY A 479 -24.71 18.09 8.65
C GLY A 479 -25.64 17.14 7.91
N GLY A 480 -26.94 17.18 8.27
CA GLY A 480 -27.94 16.24 7.76
C GLY A 480 -27.96 14.92 8.51
N SER A 481 -28.93 14.08 8.19
CA SER A 481 -29.09 12.71 8.70
C SER A 481 -29.46 11.77 7.57
N LEU A 482 -29.06 10.51 7.67
CA LEU A 482 -29.51 9.48 6.75
C LEU A 482 -31.03 9.29 6.87
N PRO A 483 -31.75 9.04 5.76
CA PRO A 483 -33.15 8.64 5.82
C PRO A 483 -33.33 7.35 6.62
N VAL A 484 -34.50 7.20 7.25
CA VAL A 484 -34.85 6.04 8.06
C VAL A 484 -35.80 5.15 7.28
N GLY A 485 -35.47 3.87 7.17
CA GLY A 485 -36.28 2.85 6.51
C GLY A 485 -37.57 2.50 7.29
N ARG A 486 -38.38 1.62 6.73
CA ARG A 486 -39.61 1.16 7.37
C ARG A 486 -39.40 0.35 8.64
N ASP A 487 -38.22 -0.20 8.79
CA ASP A 487 -37.75 -0.93 9.99
C ASP A 487 -37.24 -0.03 11.12
N GLY A 488 -37.20 1.27 10.89
CA GLY A 488 -36.70 2.27 11.86
C GLY A 488 -35.18 2.41 11.90
N GLN A 489 -34.45 1.72 11.00
CA GLN A 489 -33.00 1.85 10.89
C GLN A 489 -32.60 2.91 9.86
N ALA A 490 -31.45 3.56 10.07
CA ALA A 490 -30.85 4.46 9.09
C ALA A 490 -30.45 3.65 7.84
N LEU A 491 -30.84 4.15 6.67
CA LEU A 491 -30.50 3.53 5.38
C LEU A 491 -29.08 3.90 4.96
N ASN A 492 -28.34 2.98 4.38
CA ASN A 492 -27.00 3.16 3.83
C ASN A 492 -27.05 3.95 2.49
N LEU A 493 -27.50 5.20 2.51
CA LEU A 493 -27.56 6.06 1.32
C LEU A 493 -26.31 6.92 1.13
N ASP A 494 -25.31 6.74 1.97
CA ASP A 494 -23.95 7.29 1.89
C ASP A 494 -22.88 6.22 1.61
N PHE A 495 -23.28 4.97 1.41
CA PHE A 495 -22.45 3.80 1.10
C PHE A 495 -21.36 3.47 2.14
N GLU A 496 -21.33 4.13 3.29
CA GLU A 496 -20.25 4.00 4.28
C GLU A 496 -20.21 2.65 5.02
N THR A 497 -21.18 1.79 4.78
CA THR A 497 -21.14 0.38 5.19
C THR A 497 -20.21 -0.47 4.31
N GLY A 498 -19.79 0.04 3.15
CA GLY A 498 -18.91 -0.66 2.21
C GLY A 498 -19.60 -1.71 1.34
N ASP A 499 -20.92 -1.76 1.37
CA ASP A 499 -21.76 -2.67 0.57
C ASP A 499 -23.00 -1.95 0.00
N LEU A 500 -23.81 -2.66 -0.79
CA LEU A 500 -25.07 -2.17 -1.33
C LEU A 500 -26.28 -2.57 -0.46
N ARG A 501 -26.11 -2.77 0.85
CA ARG A 501 -27.31 -2.93 1.73
C ARG A 501 -28.23 -1.74 1.54
N ASP A 502 -29.52 -1.96 1.61
CA ASP A 502 -30.57 -0.97 1.33
C ASP A 502 -30.68 -0.52 -0.14
N TRP A 503 -29.91 -1.15 -1.04
CA TRP A 503 -29.94 -0.90 -2.46
C TRP A 503 -30.17 -2.18 -3.27
N THR A 504 -30.91 -2.06 -4.36
CA THR A 504 -31.10 -3.13 -5.37
C THR A 504 -30.48 -2.68 -6.68
N ALA A 505 -29.47 -3.40 -7.14
CA ALA A 505 -28.80 -3.13 -8.41
C ALA A 505 -29.40 -3.96 -9.54
N SER A 506 -29.53 -3.36 -10.73
CA SER A 506 -29.85 -4.04 -11.99
C SER A 506 -28.93 -3.57 -13.11
N GLY A 507 -28.60 -4.44 -14.04
CA GLY A 507 -27.68 -4.14 -15.14
C GLY A 507 -26.22 -4.16 -14.74
N ALA A 508 -25.33 -4.03 -15.75
CA ALA A 508 -23.89 -4.19 -15.56
C ALA A 508 -23.20 -2.94 -15.00
N ALA A 509 -23.82 -1.75 -15.08
CA ALA A 509 -23.23 -0.50 -14.61
C ALA A 509 -22.95 -0.50 -13.11
N PHE A 510 -23.81 -1.15 -12.32
CA PHE A 510 -23.69 -1.21 -10.87
C PHE A 510 -23.09 -2.52 -10.34
N ALA A 511 -22.48 -3.33 -11.20
CA ALA A 511 -21.66 -4.43 -10.77
C ALA A 511 -20.38 -3.91 -10.08
N ARG A 512 -19.95 -4.58 -8.99
CA ARG A 512 -18.76 -4.20 -8.21
C ARG A 512 -18.84 -2.81 -7.58
N GLN A 513 -19.98 -2.48 -6.99
CA GLN A 513 -20.20 -1.25 -6.24
C GLN A 513 -20.41 -1.56 -4.75
N PRO A 514 -20.14 -0.63 -3.83
CA PRO A 514 -19.61 0.70 -4.06
C PRO A 514 -18.10 0.72 -4.35
N VAL A 515 -17.62 1.83 -4.90
CA VAL A 515 -16.21 2.11 -5.13
C VAL A 515 -15.58 2.60 -3.83
N PHE A 516 -14.41 2.12 -3.50
CA PHE A 516 -13.64 2.60 -2.35
C PHE A 516 -12.59 3.64 -2.78
N GLY A 517 -12.48 4.73 -2.01
CA GLY A 517 -11.49 5.78 -2.23
C GLY A 517 -11.66 6.54 -3.55
N ASP A 518 -10.70 7.39 -3.91
CA ASP A 518 -10.81 8.23 -5.10
C ASP A 518 -10.21 7.55 -6.35
N ALA A 519 -10.97 6.62 -6.94
CA ALA A 519 -10.58 5.93 -8.17
C ALA A 519 -10.46 6.90 -9.37
N VAL A 520 -11.18 8.03 -9.36
CA VAL A 520 -11.08 9.06 -10.41
C VAL A 520 -9.70 9.69 -10.41
N TRP A 521 -9.19 10.07 -9.24
CA TRP A 521 -7.83 10.59 -9.14
C TRP A 521 -6.79 9.60 -9.65
N ALA A 522 -6.93 8.33 -9.30
CA ALA A 522 -5.99 7.29 -9.69
C ALA A 522 -5.87 7.15 -11.23
N ARG A 523 -6.95 7.37 -11.98
CA ARG A 523 -6.94 7.23 -13.45
C ARG A 523 -6.87 8.56 -14.22
N ARG A 524 -7.20 9.70 -13.61
CA ARG A 524 -7.36 10.97 -14.34
C ARG A 524 -6.96 12.22 -13.53
N ALA A 525 -5.89 12.14 -12.75
CA ALA A 525 -5.38 13.31 -12.05
C ALA A 525 -5.17 14.52 -13.03
N PRO A 526 -5.49 15.78 -12.65
CA PRO A 526 -5.84 16.22 -11.30
C PRO A 526 -7.35 16.18 -10.95
N MET A 527 -8.18 15.46 -11.67
CA MET A 527 -9.58 15.28 -11.32
C MET A 527 -9.73 14.36 -10.12
N THR A 528 -10.73 14.62 -9.27
CA THR A 528 -11.11 13.80 -8.13
C THR A 528 -12.58 13.40 -8.27
N SER A 529 -13.01 12.33 -7.62
CA SER A 529 -14.44 12.00 -7.53
C SER A 529 -15.20 13.03 -6.70
N GLY A 530 -14.56 13.66 -5.72
CA GLY A 530 -15.20 14.59 -4.80
C GLY A 530 -16.15 13.91 -3.81
N HIS A 531 -16.07 12.59 -3.62
CA HIS A 531 -16.91 11.84 -2.68
C HIS A 531 -16.66 12.23 -1.21
N VAL A 532 -17.59 11.86 -0.33
CA VAL A 532 -17.50 12.01 1.11
C VAL A 532 -17.34 10.64 1.75
N GLY A 533 -16.50 10.54 2.79
CA GLY A 533 -16.25 9.25 3.44
C GLY A 533 -15.31 8.36 2.64
N ARG A 534 -15.62 7.05 2.60
CA ARG A 534 -14.75 6.03 2.00
C ARG A 534 -15.32 5.37 0.76
N HIS A 535 -16.64 5.35 0.63
CA HIS A 535 -17.34 4.63 -0.40
C HIS A 535 -18.31 5.53 -1.17
N TRP A 536 -18.41 5.30 -2.45
CA TRP A 536 -19.30 6.01 -3.37
C TRP A 536 -19.66 5.11 -4.55
N VAL A 537 -20.60 5.51 -5.36
CA VAL A 537 -20.98 4.77 -6.57
C VAL A 537 -20.43 5.47 -7.79
N GLY A 538 -19.67 4.71 -8.61
CA GLY A 538 -19.07 5.19 -9.87
C GLY A 538 -19.19 4.13 -10.97
N THR A 539 -20.09 4.32 -11.95
CA THR A 539 -20.38 3.27 -12.95
C THR A 539 -19.25 3.07 -13.97
N PHE A 540 -18.33 4.01 -14.11
CA PHE A 540 -17.10 3.84 -14.89
C PHE A 540 -16.13 2.85 -14.21
N GLU A 541 -16.09 2.84 -12.89
CA GLU A 541 -15.10 2.12 -12.07
C GLU A 541 -15.39 0.60 -11.96
N ASN A 542 -16.43 0.11 -12.59
CA ASN A 542 -16.78 -1.32 -12.60
C ASN A 542 -15.93 -2.17 -13.59
N GLY A 543 -14.97 -1.56 -14.28
CA GLY A 543 -14.12 -2.20 -15.28
C GLY A 543 -14.76 -2.34 -16.69
N ARG A 544 -15.92 -1.72 -16.94
CA ARG A 544 -16.61 -1.71 -18.24
C ARG A 544 -16.64 -0.32 -18.90
N GLY A 545 -16.20 0.72 -18.19
CA GLY A 545 -16.17 2.09 -18.69
C GLY A 545 -17.54 2.64 -19.08
N ASP A 546 -17.59 3.58 -20.03
CA ASP A 546 -18.80 4.28 -20.49
C ASP A 546 -19.84 3.40 -21.23
N GLY A 547 -19.60 2.12 -21.38
CA GLY A 547 -20.50 1.23 -22.15
C GLY A 547 -21.47 0.41 -21.30
N ALA A 548 -21.35 0.43 -19.99
CA ALA A 548 -22.22 -0.33 -19.10
C ALA A 548 -23.49 0.46 -18.76
N THR A 549 -24.66 -0.22 -18.72
CA THR A 549 -25.91 0.40 -18.32
C THR A 549 -26.55 -0.33 -17.14
N GLY A 550 -27.40 0.35 -16.38
CA GLY A 550 -28.09 -0.22 -15.23
C GLY A 550 -28.80 0.80 -14.37
N THR A 551 -29.37 0.30 -13.27
CA THR A 551 -30.11 1.11 -12.29
C THR A 551 -29.81 0.62 -10.89
N LEU A 552 -29.60 1.55 -9.95
CA LEU A 552 -29.45 1.31 -8.53
C LEU A 552 -30.63 1.94 -7.79
N THR A 553 -31.42 1.15 -7.07
CA THR A 553 -32.68 1.59 -6.44
C THR A 553 -32.59 1.38 -4.92
N SER A 554 -32.82 2.42 -4.13
CA SER A 554 -32.78 2.37 -2.67
C SER A 554 -34.00 1.65 -2.07
N ALA A 555 -33.89 1.23 -0.82
CA ALA A 555 -35.03 0.92 0.01
C ALA A 555 -35.94 2.17 0.17
N VAL A 556 -37.23 1.89 0.49
CA VAL A 556 -38.25 2.94 0.65
C VAL A 556 -38.08 3.62 2.01
N PHE A 557 -38.18 4.95 2.03
CA PHE A 557 -38.19 5.76 3.25
C PHE A 557 -39.30 6.81 3.22
N ARG A 558 -39.68 7.31 4.40
CA ARG A 558 -40.64 8.41 4.53
C ARG A 558 -39.91 9.75 4.54
N VAL A 559 -40.38 10.71 3.74
CA VAL A 559 -39.86 12.09 3.74
C VAL A 559 -40.27 12.77 5.06
N THR A 560 -39.34 12.91 5.98
CA THR A 560 -39.53 13.51 7.31
C THR A 560 -38.97 14.92 7.42
N GLN A 561 -38.13 15.32 6.45
CA GLN A 561 -37.43 16.62 6.42
C GLN A 561 -37.70 17.33 5.10
N PRO A 562 -37.80 18.69 5.11
CA PRO A 562 -38.17 19.45 3.92
C PRO A 562 -37.05 19.59 2.86
N TRP A 563 -35.82 19.14 3.17
CA TRP A 563 -34.69 19.24 2.27
C TRP A 563 -33.92 17.93 2.21
N ALA A 564 -33.32 17.65 1.06
CA ALA A 564 -32.29 16.63 0.91
C ALA A 564 -31.11 17.18 0.12
N ALA A 565 -29.95 16.54 0.24
CA ALA A 565 -28.80 16.82 -0.60
C ALA A 565 -28.01 15.54 -0.85
N PHE A 566 -27.33 15.50 -1.99
CA PHE A 566 -26.42 14.43 -2.39
C PHE A 566 -25.29 14.98 -3.27
N LEU A 567 -24.27 14.18 -3.50
CA LEU A 567 -23.17 14.49 -4.40
C LEU A 567 -23.38 13.78 -5.74
N TRP A 568 -23.13 14.49 -6.84
CA TRP A 568 -23.45 14.02 -8.18
C TRP A 568 -22.46 14.51 -9.24
N ALA A 569 -22.00 13.60 -10.10
CA ALA A 569 -21.36 13.92 -11.38
C ALA A 569 -21.79 12.92 -12.44
N ALA A 570 -21.94 13.37 -13.67
CA ALA A 570 -22.27 12.50 -14.80
C ALA A 570 -21.93 13.17 -16.15
N GLY A 571 -21.97 12.40 -17.22
CA GLY A 571 -21.98 12.92 -18.57
C GLY A 571 -23.21 13.79 -18.84
N ALA A 572 -23.10 14.75 -19.80
CA ALA A 572 -24.18 15.69 -20.10
C ALA A 572 -25.36 15.05 -20.87
N TYR A 573 -25.88 13.94 -20.36
CA TYR A 573 -26.98 13.18 -20.94
C TYR A 573 -28.23 13.24 -20.06
N GLU A 574 -29.41 13.06 -20.67
CA GLU A 574 -30.67 12.84 -19.95
C GLU A 574 -30.78 11.40 -19.45
N THR A 575 -30.05 10.50 -20.10
CA THR A 575 -30.00 9.06 -19.80
C THR A 575 -29.15 8.72 -18.56
N THR A 576 -28.37 9.68 -18.05
CA THR A 576 -27.66 9.59 -16.76
C THR A 576 -28.35 10.52 -15.77
N ARG A 577 -28.99 9.97 -14.70
CA ARG A 577 -29.83 10.77 -13.79
C ARG A 577 -30.01 10.15 -12.42
N VAL A 578 -30.36 10.98 -11.46
CA VAL A 578 -30.89 10.58 -10.15
C VAL A 578 -32.37 10.91 -10.12
N GLU A 579 -33.20 9.96 -9.70
CA GLU A 579 -34.64 10.10 -9.55
C GLU A 579 -35.05 9.92 -8.09
N LEU A 580 -35.96 10.78 -7.60
CA LEU A 580 -36.78 10.49 -6.44
C LEU A 580 -38.15 10.05 -6.94
N ALA A 581 -38.51 8.80 -6.65
CA ALA A 581 -39.76 8.18 -7.15
C ALA A 581 -40.71 7.82 -5.99
N ASP A 582 -41.98 7.60 -6.30
CA ASP A 582 -42.96 7.06 -5.34
C ASP A 582 -42.53 5.68 -4.83
N ALA A 583 -43.07 5.22 -3.70
CA ALA A 583 -42.70 3.95 -3.07
C ALA A 583 -42.87 2.71 -3.98
N ALA A 584 -43.70 2.80 -5.01
CA ALA A 584 -43.86 1.74 -6.01
C ALA A 584 -42.84 1.89 -7.17
N GLY A 585 -42.06 2.98 -7.22
CA GLY A 585 -41.09 3.27 -8.28
C GLY A 585 -41.72 3.56 -9.65
N ARG A 586 -43.04 3.83 -9.70
CA ARG A 586 -43.77 4.03 -10.95
C ARG A 586 -43.86 5.50 -11.37
N GLN A 587 -43.92 6.42 -10.40
CA GLN A 587 -43.98 7.85 -10.67
C GLN A 587 -42.69 8.51 -10.23
N VAL A 588 -41.97 9.10 -11.16
CA VAL A 588 -40.81 9.99 -10.85
C VAL A 588 -41.36 11.34 -10.35
N LEU A 589 -40.97 11.72 -9.17
CA LEU A 589 -41.39 12.94 -8.48
C LEU A 589 -40.40 14.09 -8.68
N ILE A 590 -39.11 13.77 -8.72
CA ILE A 590 -38.01 14.68 -9.03
C ILE A 590 -37.02 13.89 -9.87
N SER A 591 -36.47 14.52 -10.90
CA SER A 591 -35.38 13.96 -11.70
C SER A 591 -34.28 15.01 -11.86
N VAL A 592 -33.02 14.59 -11.74
CA VAL A 592 -31.84 15.41 -11.94
C VAL A 592 -30.88 14.68 -12.88
N SER A 593 -30.77 15.14 -14.10
CA SER A 593 -29.87 14.54 -15.10
C SER A 593 -28.48 15.17 -15.10
N GLY A 594 -27.50 14.48 -15.70
CA GLY A 594 -26.19 15.04 -15.96
C GLY A 594 -26.25 16.28 -16.86
N ARG A 595 -27.23 16.38 -17.75
CA ARG A 595 -27.49 17.56 -18.58
C ARG A 595 -27.98 18.76 -17.75
N ASP A 596 -28.87 18.53 -16.79
CA ASP A 596 -29.42 19.59 -15.93
C ASP A 596 -28.37 20.18 -15.02
N THR A 597 -27.57 19.35 -14.35
CA THR A 597 -26.54 19.80 -13.44
C THR A 597 -25.47 20.65 -14.14
N ARG A 598 -25.17 20.36 -15.39
CA ARG A 598 -24.26 21.16 -16.19
C ARG A 598 -24.80 22.51 -16.56
N ARG A 599 -26.03 22.56 -17.03
CA ARG A 599 -26.67 23.82 -17.40
C ARG A 599 -26.82 24.74 -16.19
N LEU A 600 -27.12 24.20 -15.02
CA LEU A 600 -27.32 24.96 -13.79
C LEU A 600 -26.01 25.41 -13.13
N ALA A 601 -24.91 24.63 -13.29
CA ALA A 601 -23.59 24.97 -12.80
C ALA A 601 -22.81 25.95 -13.70
N GLY A 602 -23.38 26.39 -14.83
CA GLY A 602 -22.75 27.32 -15.78
C GLY A 602 -21.54 26.74 -16.53
N GLY A 603 -21.39 25.42 -16.54
CA GLY A 603 -20.25 24.72 -17.16
C GLY A 603 -20.58 24.09 -18.50
N THR A 604 -19.58 24.00 -19.38
CA THR A 604 -19.70 23.39 -20.72
C THR A 604 -19.00 22.04 -20.85
N GLY A 605 -18.23 21.62 -19.83
CA GLY A 605 -17.42 20.39 -19.87
C GLY A 605 -17.90 19.26 -18.98
N SER A 606 -17.60 17.98 -19.29
CA SER A 606 -17.84 16.83 -18.41
C SER A 606 -16.88 16.84 -17.22
N THR A 607 -17.35 16.47 -16.05
CA THR A 607 -16.53 16.40 -14.85
C THR A 607 -16.73 15.06 -14.16
N GLU A 608 -15.65 14.51 -13.63
CA GLU A 608 -15.69 13.37 -12.71
C GLU A 608 -15.98 13.83 -11.28
N THR A 609 -15.68 15.11 -10.97
CA THR A 609 -15.82 15.63 -9.61
C THR A 609 -17.28 15.92 -9.32
N MET A 610 -17.80 15.25 -8.30
CA MET A 610 -19.17 15.44 -7.84
C MET A 610 -19.38 16.84 -7.26
N VAL A 611 -20.54 17.40 -7.56
CA VAL A 611 -21.02 18.67 -7.01
C VAL A 611 -22.26 18.42 -6.16
N PRO A 612 -22.52 19.26 -5.13
CA PRO A 612 -23.73 19.12 -4.34
C PRO A 612 -25.00 19.41 -5.16
N VAL A 613 -25.99 18.55 -5.01
CA VAL A 613 -27.36 18.78 -5.49
C VAL A 613 -28.29 18.89 -4.28
N ILE A 614 -29.08 19.96 -4.20
CA ILE A 614 -30.03 20.22 -3.12
C ILE A 614 -31.45 20.05 -3.66
N LEU A 615 -32.25 19.23 -2.99
CA LEU A 615 -33.65 18.99 -3.32
C LEU A 615 -34.58 19.68 -2.29
N ASN A 616 -35.58 20.41 -2.80
CA ASN A 616 -36.66 20.89 -1.96
C ASN A 616 -37.79 19.84 -1.93
N LEU A 617 -37.95 19.20 -0.79
CA LEU A 617 -38.92 18.11 -0.56
C LEU A 617 -40.19 18.57 0.18
N THR A 618 -40.39 19.89 0.37
CA THR A 618 -41.50 20.43 1.17
C THR A 618 -42.86 19.87 0.73
N SER A 619 -43.11 19.79 -0.58
CA SER A 619 -44.37 19.22 -1.14
C SER A 619 -44.51 17.69 -1.01
N LEU A 620 -43.45 17.04 -0.58
CA LEU A 620 -43.39 15.57 -0.44
C LEU A 620 -43.35 15.11 1.01
N LEU A 621 -43.45 16.03 1.98
CA LEU A 621 -43.44 15.68 3.39
C LEU A 621 -44.52 14.67 3.74
N GLY A 622 -44.12 13.62 4.48
CA GLY A 622 -45.01 12.50 4.86
C GLY A 622 -45.16 11.42 3.80
N ARG A 623 -44.77 11.63 2.54
CA ARG A 623 -44.82 10.62 1.48
C ARG A 623 -43.73 9.58 1.64
N GLU A 624 -44.00 8.37 1.19
CA GLU A 624 -42.98 7.32 1.04
C GLU A 624 -42.39 7.39 -0.36
N VAL A 625 -41.06 7.39 -0.43
CA VAL A 625 -40.28 7.56 -1.66
C VAL A 625 -39.08 6.61 -1.68
N LEU A 626 -38.47 6.47 -2.84
CA LEU A 626 -37.17 5.82 -3.02
C LEU A 626 -36.27 6.69 -3.91
N VAL A 627 -34.95 6.51 -3.77
CA VAL A 627 -33.94 7.09 -4.66
C VAL A 627 -33.56 6.05 -5.72
N ARG A 628 -33.43 6.51 -6.97
CA ARG A 628 -32.96 5.69 -8.07
C ARG A 628 -31.82 6.40 -8.80
N VAL A 629 -30.67 5.75 -8.93
CA VAL A 629 -29.53 6.20 -9.74
C VAL A 629 -29.58 5.43 -11.05
N VAL A 630 -29.63 6.13 -12.16
CA VAL A 630 -29.86 5.56 -13.49
C VAL A 630 -28.69 5.88 -14.41
N ASP A 631 -28.14 4.85 -15.01
CA ASP A 631 -27.15 4.92 -16.08
C ASP A 631 -27.69 4.12 -17.29
N GLU A 632 -28.30 4.79 -18.22
CA GLU A 632 -28.84 4.22 -19.47
C GLU A 632 -28.05 4.66 -20.69
N GLN A 633 -26.86 5.28 -20.49
CA GLN A 633 -26.03 5.76 -21.58
C GLN A 633 -25.11 4.64 -22.11
N ALA A 634 -25.54 3.97 -23.15
CA ALA A 634 -24.77 2.93 -23.80
C ALA A 634 -23.77 3.53 -24.80
N GLY A 635 -22.58 3.91 -24.33
CA GLY A 635 -21.49 4.41 -25.16
C GLY A 635 -21.45 5.94 -25.29
N GLY A 636 -20.44 6.44 -25.99
CA GLY A 636 -20.09 7.86 -26.01
C GLY A 636 -19.12 8.23 -24.91
N ALA A 637 -18.35 9.33 -25.05
CA ALA A 637 -17.46 9.79 -24.01
C ALA A 637 -18.26 10.30 -22.80
N TRP A 638 -17.90 9.86 -21.57
CA TRP A 638 -18.53 10.28 -20.32
C TRP A 638 -19.96 9.73 -20.11
N GLY A 639 -20.26 8.56 -20.64
CA GLY A 639 -21.54 7.89 -20.45
C GLY A 639 -21.63 7.16 -19.11
N HIS A 640 -21.26 7.78 -17.99
CA HIS A 640 -21.25 7.17 -16.65
C HIS A 640 -21.76 8.15 -15.59
N VAL A 641 -21.99 7.63 -14.39
CA VAL A 641 -22.49 8.38 -13.23
C VAL A 641 -21.60 8.18 -12.02
N ASN A 642 -21.44 9.25 -11.22
CA ASN A 642 -20.85 9.24 -9.88
C ASN A 642 -21.90 9.78 -8.90
N PHE A 643 -22.16 9.06 -7.80
CA PHE A 643 -23.22 9.40 -6.83
C PHE A 643 -22.77 9.04 -5.41
N ASP A 644 -23.11 9.94 -4.44
CA ASP A 644 -22.71 9.75 -3.04
C ASP A 644 -23.55 10.62 -2.07
N ASP A 645 -23.49 10.27 -0.77
CA ASP A 645 -23.84 11.06 0.41
C ASP A 645 -25.26 11.64 0.40
N PHE A 646 -26.30 10.82 0.11
CA PHE A 646 -27.69 11.26 0.17
C PHE A 646 -28.17 11.39 1.62
N LYS A 647 -28.44 12.62 2.06
CA LYS A 647 -28.91 12.96 3.40
C LYS A 647 -30.12 13.90 3.37
N VAL A 648 -30.90 13.92 4.46
CA VAL A 648 -32.05 14.80 4.65
C VAL A 648 -31.75 15.86 5.72
N TYR A 649 -32.38 17.05 5.59
CA TYR A 649 -32.08 18.23 6.38
C TYR A 649 -33.34 18.96 6.83
N ALA A 650 -33.36 19.41 8.11
CA ALA A 650 -34.45 20.21 8.68
C ALA A 650 -34.50 21.63 8.11
N LYS A 651 -33.35 22.16 7.68
CA LYS A 651 -33.20 23.49 7.07
C LYS A 651 -32.46 23.33 5.74
N ARG A 652 -32.67 24.27 4.84
CA ARG A 652 -31.93 24.30 3.57
C ARG A 652 -30.43 24.27 3.86
N PRO A 653 -29.72 23.25 3.39
CA PRO A 653 -28.29 23.17 3.58
C PRO A 653 -27.56 24.24 2.75
N ALA A 654 -26.43 24.71 3.27
CA ALA A 654 -25.55 25.62 2.55
C ALA A 654 -24.44 24.81 1.89
N ALA A 655 -24.26 24.99 0.59
CA ALA A 655 -23.13 24.41 -0.12
C ALA A 655 -22.71 25.32 -1.29
N ALA A 656 -21.42 25.63 -1.39
CA ALA A 656 -20.88 26.41 -2.49
C ALA A 656 -21.01 25.64 -3.81
N GLY A 657 -21.49 26.29 -4.87
CA GLY A 657 -21.64 25.66 -6.18
C GLY A 657 -22.76 24.62 -6.29
N ALA A 658 -23.65 24.53 -5.29
CA ALA A 658 -24.76 23.59 -5.31
C ALA A 658 -25.78 23.90 -6.40
N VAL A 659 -26.29 22.81 -7.01
CA VAL A 659 -27.44 22.84 -7.94
C VAL A 659 -28.70 22.61 -7.13
N GLU A 660 -29.70 23.51 -7.20
CA GLU A 660 -30.98 23.37 -6.50
C GLU A 660 -32.08 22.95 -7.44
N VAL A 661 -32.85 21.92 -7.04
CA VAL A 661 -33.99 21.39 -7.79
C VAL A 661 -35.22 21.30 -6.88
N THR A 662 -36.34 21.78 -7.38
CA THR A 662 -37.63 21.78 -6.66
C THR A 662 -38.59 20.78 -7.33
N ALA A 663 -39.35 20.03 -6.53
CA ALA A 663 -40.40 19.16 -7.04
C ALA A 663 -41.46 19.96 -7.80
N GLY A 664 -41.77 19.60 -9.04
CA GLY A 664 -42.89 20.17 -9.77
C GLY A 664 -42.55 21.14 -10.90
N ARG A 665 -41.58 20.86 -11.71
CA ARG A 665 -41.48 21.37 -13.09
C ARG A 665 -41.21 20.26 -14.08
#